data_459e0e3031ecdbdb71cceb05f6974952
#
_entry.id   459e0e3031ecdbdb71cceb05f6974952
#
_cell.length_a   1.000
_cell.length_b   1.000
_cell.length_c   1.000
_cell.angle_alpha   90.00
_cell.angle_beta   90.00
_cell.angle_gamma   90.00
#
_symmetry.space_group_name_H-M   'P 1'
#
loop_
_entity.id
_entity.type
_entity.pdbx_description
1 polymer ?
#
loop_
_entity_poly.entity_id
_entity_poly.type
_entity_poly.pdbx_seq_one_letter_code
_entity_poly.pdbx_strand_id
1 'polypeptide(L)'
;MARSLPYSKKIRQVEALLPEAMHAEKHAVMSELKRLKRKTNSGAPDGSNGPDASEKAVRSELDRLEKRLRRSMAQKQRRRKNRPAVDYPENLPITGRSGDIIEAIQNHQVVIVSGETGSGKTTQLPKFCLAAGRGVDGVIGCTQPRRIAAVTVANRIAEEMGEAPGGAVGYRIRFQDRFSKADGFIKIMTDGILLAEAQGDRYLNTYDTLIVDEAHERSLNIDFILGILRKLVKTRKDLKLIITSATIDTEKFSKAFDEAPVIEVSGRMYPVDVEYMEDADEGAEETLTYVEKAVEAVDEVIRRKTPGDILVFMPTEQDIRETCDTLEGRGYRRTRVLPLYARLPAAEQMQVFKTMPERKIVVATNVAETSITVPGIRYVVDTGLARISQYDPRSRTTSLPLSPISRSSADQRKGRCGRVSGGVCIRLYSEYDYASRPLFTPPEIQRSNLSEVILRMLALNLGEIQSFPFIDPPPAKQIKDGFDMLHELGAIQAAAQKKDGRGRIKPGAPSRKGPRLTRRGRLMADIPLDPRLSRMLIEAAARDCLAEVTVVASGLSVIDPRERPEEEQQQAEAAHAQFTDPASDFISWINIWRACFGAPAMSRAFVRAKDLKAFCRKNYFSFKRMREWQDVHEQITLILNDSGLGGETPADTAPEPLPEGEMDFSAGYAAIHYAV
;
A
#
# COMPACT_ATOMS: atom_id res chain seq x y z
N MET A 1 -44.84 24.49 29.64
CA MET A 1 -43.84 23.74 30.43
C MET A 1 -43.46 22.46 29.67
N ALA A 2 -42.27 22.39 29.12
CA ALA A 2 -41.81 21.21 28.42
C ALA A 2 -41.59 20.07 29.44
N ARG A 3 -42.37 18.97 29.35
CA ARG A 3 -42.16 17.78 30.16
C ARG A 3 -40.73 17.32 29.94
N SER A 4 -39.88 17.40 30.98
CA SER A 4 -38.53 16.81 30.91
C SER A 4 -38.68 15.33 30.68
N LEU A 5 -38.10 14.82 29.58
CA LEU A 5 -38.07 13.39 29.28
C LEU A 5 -37.55 12.60 30.49
N PRO A 6 -38.19 11.49 30.88
CA PRO A 6 -37.83 10.70 32.07
C PRO A 6 -36.35 10.26 32.12
N TYR A 7 -35.65 10.30 30.99
CA TYR A 7 -34.23 9.91 30.85
C TYR A 7 -33.26 11.09 30.75
N SER A 8 -33.71 12.34 30.79
CA SER A 8 -32.86 13.52 30.56
C SER A 8 -31.69 13.60 31.54
N LYS A 9 -31.91 13.19 32.78
CA LYS A 9 -30.84 13.11 33.79
C LYS A 9 -29.80 12.04 33.48
N LYS A 10 -30.22 10.84 33.06
CA LYS A 10 -29.34 9.72 32.71
C LYS A 10 -28.56 10.01 31.41
N ILE A 11 -29.18 10.62 30.41
CA ILE A 11 -28.53 11.06 29.19
C ILE A 11 -27.42 12.07 29.51
N ARG A 12 -27.69 13.07 30.36
CA ARG A 12 -26.66 14.02 30.78
C ARG A 12 -25.51 13.36 31.52
N GLN A 13 -25.78 12.36 32.38
CA GLN A 13 -24.75 11.58 33.05
C GLN A 13 -23.85 10.84 32.04
N VAL A 14 -24.42 10.19 31.03
CA VAL A 14 -23.66 9.50 29.98
C VAL A 14 -22.87 10.50 29.13
N GLU A 15 -23.46 11.66 28.81
CA GLU A 15 -22.77 12.73 28.06
C GLU A 15 -21.58 13.32 28.82
N ALA A 16 -21.66 13.45 30.14
CA ALA A 16 -20.58 13.95 30.98
C ALA A 16 -19.35 13.03 30.99
N LEU A 17 -19.50 11.73 30.70
CA LEU A 17 -18.41 10.77 30.63
C LEU A 17 -17.69 10.79 29.26
N LEU A 18 -18.31 11.32 28.20
CA LEU A 18 -17.76 11.29 26.85
C LEU A 18 -16.35 11.91 26.72
N PRO A 19 -16.04 13.07 27.33
CA PRO A 19 -14.72 13.69 27.19
C PRO A 19 -13.56 12.80 27.70
N GLU A 20 -13.83 12.00 28.72
CA GLU A 20 -12.82 11.14 29.38
C GLU A 20 -12.62 9.80 28.69
N ALA A 21 -13.48 9.42 27.74
CA ALA A 21 -13.37 8.16 27.00
C ALA A 21 -12.35 8.27 25.84
N MET A 22 -11.87 7.12 25.37
CA MET A 22 -11.06 7.04 24.15
C MET A 22 -11.88 7.46 22.91
N HIS A 23 -11.20 7.97 21.87
CA HIS A 23 -11.86 8.51 20.67
C HIS A 23 -12.85 7.56 20.01
N ALA A 24 -12.47 6.31 19.77
CA ALA A 24 -13.32 5.33 19.11
C ALA A 24 -14.65 5.14 19.87
N GLU A 25 -14.59 4.98 21.17
CA GLU A 25 -15.77 4.75 22.01
C GLU A 25 -16.62 6.00 22.16
N LYS A 26 -16.00 7.18 22.32
CA LYS A 26 -16.68 8.48 22.35
C LYS A 26 -17.57 8.70 21.13
N HIS A 27 -17.04 8.44 19.92
CA HIS A 27 -17.79 8.61 18.69
C HIS A 27 -18.90 7.58 18.52
N ALA A 28 -18.64 6.32 18.85
CA ALA A 28 -19.64 5.25 18.79
C ALA A 28 -20.82 5.56 19.72
N VAL A 29 -20.54 5.85 20.99
CA VAL A 29 -21.58 6.17 22.00
C VAL A 29 -22.32 7.45 21.63
N MET A 30 -21.64 8.50 21.15
CA MET A 30 -22.30 9.73 20.73
C MET A 30 -23.28 9.49 19.57
N SER A 31 -22.95 8.62 18.63
CA SER A 31 -23.83 8.23 17.52
C SER A 31 -25.07 7.47 18.03
N GLU A 32 -24.88 6.52 18.94
CA GLU A 32 -25.96 5.76 19.57
C GLU A 32 -26.88 6.64 20.40
N LEU A 33 -26.31 7.59 21.20
CA LEU A 33 -27.08 8.59 21.95
C LEU A 33 -27.92 9.49 21.06
N LYS A 34 -27.39 9.95 19.94
CA LYS A 34 -28.16 10.75 18.97
C LYS A 34 -29.33 9.95 18.39
N ARG A 35 -29.12 8.64 18.13
CA ARG A 35 -30.19 7.76 17.66
C ARG A 35 -31.29 7.57 18.73
N LEU A 36 -30.89 7.34 19.99
CA LEU A 36 -31.81 7.21 21.13
C LEU A 36 -32.62 8.52 21.34
N LYS A 37 -31.96 9.68 21.35
CA LYS A 37 -32.65 10.99 21.46
C LYS A 37 -33.67 11.21 20.35
N ARG A 38 -33.37 10.79 19.11
CA ARG A 38 -34.34 10.88 18.00
C ARG A 38 -35.53 9.97 18.22
N LYS A 39 -35.31 8.71 18.66
CA LYS A 39 -36.40 7.75 18.96
C LYS A 39 -37.29 8.24 20.10
N THR A 40 -36.70 8.81 21.15
CA THR A 40 -37.46 9.33 22.29
C THR A 40 -38.22 10.62 21.96
N ASN A 41 -37.74 11.44 21.02
CA ASN A 41 -38.40 12.70 20.61
C ASN A 41 -39.49 12.49 19.54
N SER A 42 -39.41 11.40 18.74
CA SER A 42 -40.38 11.15 17.65
C SER A 42 -41.71 10.60 18.11
N GLY A 43 -41.86 10.23 19.39
CA GLY A 43 -43.16 9.81 19.97
C GLY A 43 -43.87 8.63 19.31
N ALA A 44 -43.22 7.94 18.35
CA ALA A 44 -43.81 6.84 17.64
C ALA A 44 -43.78 5.57 18.51
N PRO A 45 -44.90 5.01 18.95
CA PRO A 45 -44.93 3.67 19.55
C PRO A 45 -44.65 2.66 18.45
N ASP A 46 -43.56 1.89 18.59
CA ASP A 46 -43.42 0.64 17.85
C ASP A 46 -44.55 -0.28 18.32
N GLY A 47 -45.52 -0.52 17.42
CA GLY A 47 -46.75 -1.21 17.75
C GLY A 47 -46.46 -2.62 18.27
N SER A 48 -46.60 -2.84 19.53
CA SER A 48 -46.97 -4.06 20.25
C SER A 48 -46.53 -4.13 21.71
N ASN A 49 -45.64 -3.27 22.21
CA ASN A 49 -45.21 -3.28 23.62
C ASN A 49 -45.63 -1.97 24.32
N GLY A 50 -46.30 -2.07 25.48
CA GLY A 50 -46.78 -0.93 26.24
C GLY A 50 -45.68 0.04 26.67
N PRO A 51 -46.04 1.29 27.10
CA PRO A 51 -45.09 2.37 27.41
C PRO A 51 -43.99 1.99 28.42
N ASP A 52 -44.28 1.12 29.36
CA ASP A 52 -43.31 0.64 30.39
C ASP A 52 -42.19 -0.25 29.80
N ALA A 53 -42.49 -1.05 28.78
CA ALA A 53 -41.48 -1.90 28.13
C ALA A 53 -40.48 -1.08 27.29
N SER A 54 -41.00 -0.04 26.62
CA SER A 54 -40.18 0.92 25.89
C SER A 54 -39.24 1.69 26.82
N GLU A 55 -39.71 2.08 28.00
CA GLU A 55 -38.93 2.78 29.02
C GLU A 55 -37.79 1.95 29.58
N LYS A 56 -38.08 0.70 29.94
CA LYS A 56 -37.04 -0.26 30.41
C LYS A 56 -35.98 -0.51 29.34
N ALA A 57 -36.36 -0.62 28.05
CA ALA A 57 -35.43 -0.82 26.97
C ALA A 57 -34.45 0.36 26.79
N VAL A 58 -34.95 1.61 26.79
CA VAL A 58 -34.12 2.81 26.71
C VAL A 58 -33.18 2.93 27.92
N ARG A 59 -33.64 2.63 29.11
CA ARG A 59 -32.83 2.66 30.33
C ARG A 59 -31.71 1.62 30.28
N SER A 60 -32.02 0.39 29.85
CA SER A 60 -31.06 -0.67 29.68
C SER A 60 -29.97 -0.30 28.66
N GLU A 61 -30.36 0.34 27.54
CA GLU A 61 -29.43 0.81 26.53
C GLU A 61 -28.51 1.91 27.09
N LEU A 62 -29.03 2.89 27.85
CA LEU A 62 -28.22 3.92 28.50
C LEU A 62 -27.26 3.35 29.54
N ASP A 63 -27.67 2.35 30.31
CA ASP A 63 -26.80 1.67 31.29
C ASP A 63 -25.68 0.90 30.57
N ARG A 64 -25.98 0.27 29.40
CA ARG A 64 -24.99 -0.37 28.54
C ARG A 64 -23.96 0.65 28.03
N LEU A 65 -24.41 1.82 27.56
CA LEU A 65 -23.54 2.88 27.08
C LEU A 65 -22.65 3.44 28.20
N GLU A 66 -23.20 3.66 29.38
CA GLU A 66 -22.42 4.10 30.55
C GLU A 66 -21.32 3.08 30.91
N LYS A 67 -21.68 1.78 30.95
CA LYS A 67 -20.71 0.71 31.23
C LYS A 67 -19.57 0.66 30.20
N ARG A 68 -19.90 0.87 28.93
CA ARG A 68 -18.92 0.97 27.83
C ARG A 68 -17.97 2.15 28.05
N LEU A 69 -18.50 3.34 28.33
CA LEU A 69 -17.68 4.53 28.59
C LEU A 69 -16.79 4.35 29.80
N ARG A 70 -17.27 3.80 30.90
CA ARG A 70 -16.46 3.54 32.12
C ARG A 70 -15.31 2.57 31.84
N ARG A 71 -15.54 1.52 31.02
CA ARG A 71 -14.47 0.62 30.57
C ARG A 71 -13.43 1.36 29.71
N SER A 72 -13.89 2.20 28.80
CA SER A 72 -13.03 3.02 27.94
C SER A 72 -12.19 4.00 28.75
N MET A 73 -12.78 4.66 29.76
CA MET A 73 -12.06 5.53 30.69
C MET A 73 -10.98 4.79 31.46
N ALA A 74 -11.30 3.60 31.99
CA ALA A 74 -10.32 2.76 32.69
C ALA A 74 -9.18 2.35 31.75
N GLN A 75 -9.48 2.00 30.50
CA GLN A 75 -8.47 1.70 29.50
C GLN A 75 -7.59 2.92 29.21
N LYS A 76 -8.18 4.12 29.03
CA LYS A 76 -7.41 5.36 28.81
C LYS A 76 -6.48 5.65 29.99
N GLN A 77 -6.96 5.50 31.24
CA GLN A 77 -6.13 5.67 32.44
C GLN A 77 -4.99 4.65 32.49
N ARG A 78 -5.26 3.37 32.17
CA ARG A 78 -4.23 2.33 32.07
C ARG A 78 -3.18 2.69 31.02
N ARG A 79 -3.59 3.14 29.82
CA ARG A 79 -2.68 3.58 28.76
C ARG A 79 -1.82 4.77 29.21
N ARG A 80 -2.44 5.76 29.87
CA ARG A 80 -1.71 6.93 30.39
C ARG A 80 -0.62 6.51 31.41
N LYS A 81 -0.92 5.52 32.28
CA LYS A 81 0.04 5.00 33.26
C LYS A 81 1.13 4.13 32.63
N ASN A 82 0.77 3.35 31.60
CA ASN A 82 1.66 2.38 30.95
C ASN A 82 2.27 2.95 29.64
N ARG A 83 2.31 4.28 29.48
CA ARG A 83 2.94 4.88 28.32
C ARG A 83 4.42 4.52 28.28
N PRO A 84 4.93 3.92 27.18
CA PRO A 84 6.32 3.53 27.09
C PRO A 84 7.25 4.74 27.22
N ALA A 85 8.39 4.55 27.86
CA ALA A 85 9.48 5.49 27.80
C ALA A 85 10.06 5.53 26.39
N VAL A 86 10.48 6.71 25.96
CA VAL A 86 11.09 6.89 24.64
C VAL A 86 12.52 7.35 24.80
N ASP A 87 13.40 6.73 24.04
CA ASP A 87 14.80 7.10 23.92
C ASP A 87 15.12 7.38 22.46
N TYR A 88 16.05 8.28 22.22
CA TYR A 88 16.39 8.74 20.87
C TYR A 88 17.89 8.54 20.61
N PRO A 89 18.25 7.80 19.55
CA PRO A 89 19.65 7.69 19.14
C PRO A 89 20.22 9.09 18.80
N GLU A 90 21.27 9.50 19.50
CA GLU A 90 21.87 10.84 19.34
C GLU A 90 22.52 11.08 17.98
N ASN A 91 22.90 9.99 17.30
CA ASN A 91 23.58 10.04 16.02
C ASN A 91 22.66 10.30 14.82
N LEU A 92 21.34 10.30 15.02
CA LEU A 92 20.39 10.54 13.93
C LEU A 92 20.11 12.04 13.74
N PRO A 93 20.15 12.54 12.50
CA PRO A 93 19.90 13.96 12.21
C PRO A 93 18.59 14.50 12.76
N ILE A 94 17.51 13.72 12.71
CA ILE A 94 16.20 14.13 13.19
C ILE A 94 16.18 14.35 14.72
N THR A 95 17.04 13.69 15.46
CA THR A 95 17.09 13.82 16.93
C THR A 95 17.47 15.25 17.35
N GLY A 96 18.32 15.92 16.57
CA GLY A 96 18.68 17.32 16.79
C GLY A 96 17.52 18.31 16.62
N ARG A 97 16.41 17.90 15.96
CA ARG A 97 15.20 18.71 15.75
C ARG A 97 14.00 18.15 16.53
N SER A 98 14.23 17.22 17.48
CA SER A 98 13.17 16.56 18.23
C SER A 98 12.27 17.54 18.99
N GLY A 99 12.84 18.57 19.61
CA GLY A 99 12.08 19.61 20.33
C GLY A 99 11.12 20.36 19.40
N ASP A 100 11.61 20.84 18.28
CA ASP A 100 10.82 21.60 17.30
C ASP A 100 9.69 20.74 16.72
N ILE A 101 9.97 19.46 16.44
CA ILE A 101 8.98 18.54 15.88
C ILE A 101 7.90 18.23 16.92
N ILE A 102 8.27 17.95 18.18
CA ILE A 102 7.32 17.67 19.26
C ILE A 102 6.43 18.89 19.51
N GLU A 103 7.01 20.09 19.56
CA GLU A 103 6.26 21.34 19.72
C GLU A 103 5.29 21.57 18.56
N ALA A 104 5.74 21.36 17.32
CA ALA A 104 4.88 21.48 16.14
C ALA A 104 3.72 20.48 16.17
N ILE A 105 3.95 19.21 16.57
CA ILE A 105 2.88 18.20 16.72
C ILE A 105 1.87 18.63 17.78
N GLN A 106 2.30 19.27 18.88
CA GLN A 106 1.39 19.77 19.92
C GLN A 106 0.55 20.94 19.39
N ASN A 107 1.15 21.90 18.72
CA ASN A 107 0.53 23.17 18.34
C ASN A 107 -0.26 23.09 17.03
N HIS A 108 0.14 22.27 16.06
CA HIS A 108 -0.51 22.17 14.75
C HIS A 108 -1.26 20.86 14.55
N GLN A 109 -2.34 20.92 13.77
CA GLN A 109 -3.12 19.72 13.42
C GLN A 109 -2.41 18.88 12.36
N VAL A 110 -1.77 19.53 11.40
CA VAL A 110 -1.00 18.89 10.33
C VAL A 110 0.43 19.42 10.39
N VAL A 111 1.40 18.54 10.29
CA VAL A 111 2.85 18.86 10.25
C VAL A 111 3.49 18.10 9.11
N ILE A 112 4.33 18.76 8.34
CA ILE A 112 5.12 18.14 7.28
C ILE A 112 6.57 18.06 7.75
N VAL A 113 7.15 16.87 7.67
CA VAL A 113 8.55 16.65 8.04
C VAL A 113 9.30 16.19 6.79
N SER A 114 10.15 17.07 6.29
CA SER A 114 10.99 16.77 5.14
C SER A 114 12.41 16.41 5.55
N GLY A 115 13.08 15.66 4.72
CA GLY A 115 14.48 15.33 4.94
C GLY A 115 14.88 14.09 4.17
N GLU A 116 16.15 13.91 4.01
CA GLU A 116 16.72 12.80 3.23
C GLU A 116 16.40 11.42 3.84
N THR A 117 16.45 10.40 3.01
CA THR A 117 16.33 9.01 3.47
C THR A 117 17.52 8.67 4.38
N GLY A 118 17.23 8.07 5.54
CA GLY A 118 18.25 7.76 6.56
C GLY A 118 18.41 8.82 7.64
N SER A 119 17.70 9.96 7.57
CA SER A 119 17.70 10.96 8.65
C SER A 119 16.99 10.49 9.94
N GLY A 120 16.33 9.32 9.92
CA GLY A 120 15.65 8.75 11.08
C GLY A 120 14.15 9.06 11.15
N LYS A 121 13.55 9.74 10.16
CA LYS A 121 12.12 10.12 10.16
C LYS A 121 11.20 8.95 10.51
N THR A 122 11.29 7.89 9.75
CA THR A 122 10.41 6.71 9.86
C THR A 122 10.40 6.07 11.25
N THR A 123 11.56 5.98 11.90
CA THR A 123 11.69 5.33 13.22
C THR A 123 11.45 6.27 14.39
N GLN A 124 11.78 7.56 14.25
CA GLN A 124 11.71 8.50 15.38
C GLN A 124 10.38 9.24 15.46
N LEU A 125 9.71 9.57 14.35
CA LEU A 125 8.44 10.31 14.38
C LEU A 125 7.34 9.63 15.21
N PRO A 126 7.13 8.31 15.14
CA PRO A 126 6.17 7.64 16.03
C PRO A 126 6.51 7.84 17.51
N LYS A 127 7.80 7.87 17.87
CA LYS A 127 8.26 8.12 19.24
C LYS A 127 8.05 9.60 19.65
N PHE A 128 8.29 10.54 18.74
CA PHE A 128 7.99 11.97 18.99
C PHE A 128 6.50 12.22 19.21
N CYS A 129 5.64 11.48 18.50
CA CYS A 129 4.19 11.53 18.76
C CYS A 129 3.85 11.05 20.17
N LEU A 130 4.49 9.97 20.66
CA LEU A 130 4.33 9.54 22.06
C LEU A 130 4.78 10.64 23.03
N ALA A 131 5.96 11.25 22.81
CA ALA A 131 6.48 12.34 23.62
C ALA A 131 5.54 13.55 23.62
N ALA A 132 4.91 13.87 22.49
CA ALA A 132 3.88 14.90 22.34
C ALA A 132 2.55 14.57 23.05
N GLY A 133 2.46 13.42 23.75
CA GLY A 133 1.27 12.98 24.49
C GLY A 133 0.24 12.22 23.66
N ARG A 134 0.56 11.86 22.42
CA ARG A 134 -0.32 11.08 21.54
C ARG A 134 -0.25 9.59 21.87
N GLY A 135 -1.16 8.81 21.32
CA GLY A 135 -1.22 7.38 21.57
C GLY A 135 -2.00 6.98 22.84
N VAL A 136 -2.53 7.93 23.61
CA VAL A 136 -3.31 7.68 24.83
C VAL A 136 -4.81 7.63 24.53
N ASP A 137 -5.30 8.57 23.74
CA ASP A 137 -6.71 8.69 23.37
C ASP A 137 -7.10 7.82 22.19
N GLY A 138 -6.13 7.38 21.42
CA GLY A 138 -6.23 6.51 20.27
C GLY A 138 -4.91 5.77 20.04
N VAL A 139 -4.64 5.40 18.82
CA VAL A 139 -3.42 4.73 18.35
C VAL A 139 -2.66 5.70 17.43
N ILE A 140 -1.34 5.66 17.47
CA ILE A 140 -0.47 6.31 16.48
C ILE A 140 -0.34 5.32 15.32
N GLY A 141 -0.98 5.62 14.18
CA GLY A 141 -0.84 4.86 12.94
C GLY A 141 0.25 5.43 12.07
N CYS A 142 1.12 4.59 11.52
CA CYS A 142 2.15 4.99 10.56
C CYS A 142 2.06 4.11 9.32
N THR A 143 1.87 4.71 8.15
CA THR A 143 1.82 3.97 6.88
C THR A 143 3.21 3.79 6.29
N GLN A 144 3.37 2.71 5.54
CA GLN A 144 4.56 2.37 4.77
C GLN A 144 4.15 1.86 3.40
N PRO A 145 4.81 2.26 2.32
CA PRO A 145 4.44 1.80 0.98
C PRO A 145 4.73 0.32 0.75
N ARG A 146 5.66 -0.26 1.52
CA ARG A 146 6.13 -1.64 1.31
C ARG A 146 5.96 -2.51 2.54
N ARG A 147 5.51 -3.76 2.35
CA ARG A 147 5.28 -4.73 3.44
C ARG A 147 6.54 -5.00 4.28
N ILE A 148 7.69 -5.19 3.61
CA ILE A 148 8.97 -5.46 4.28
C ILE A 148 9.36 -4.26 5.15
N ALA A 149 9.20 -3.03 4.64
CA ALA A 149 9.47 -1.82 5.38
C ALA A 149 8.59 -1.74 6.63
N ALA A 150 7.29 -1.99 6.52
CA ALA A 150 6.38 -1.95 7.66
C ALA A 150 6.80 -2.91 8.79
N VAL A 151 7.18 -4.14 8.46
CA VAL A 151 7.64 -5.14 9.44
C VAL A 151 8.98 -4.73 10.06
N THR A 152 9.95 -4.33 9.21
CA THR A 152 11.30 -3.98 9.68
C THR A 152 11.27 -2.73 10.56
N VAL A 153 10.50 -1.71 10.17
CA VAL A 153 10.33 -0.47 10.94
C VAL A 153 9.67 -0.75 12.29
N ALA A 154 8.61 -1.55 12.32
CA ALA A 154 7.94 -1.89 13.57
C ALA A 154 8.87 -2.63 14.54
N ASN A 155 9.63 -3.61 14.05
CA ASN A 155 10.60 -4.34 14.85
C ASN A 155 11.72 -3.41 15.35
N ARG A 156 12.21 -2.51 14.49
CA ARG A 156 13.26 -1.55 14.85
C ARG A 156 12.80 -0.56 15.92
N ILE A 157 11.59 -0.02 15.81
CA ILE A 157 11.02 0.88 16.83
C ILE A 157 10.83 0.10 18.16
N ALA A 158 10.32 -1.14 18.11
CA ALA A 158 10.17 -1.96 19.29
C ALA A 158 11.52 -2.24 19.98
N GLU A 159 12.55 -2.60 19.20
CA GLU A 159 13.92 -2.79 19.69
C GLU A 159 14.48 -1.54 20.36
N GLU A 160 14.37 -0.36 19.70
CA GLU A 160 14.84 0.93 20.24
C GLU A 160 14.08 1.37 21.52
N MET A 161 12.86 0.89 21.71
CA MET A 161 12.06 1.16 22.91
C MET A 161 12.18 0.08 23.98
N GLY A 162 12.99 -0.98 23.77
CA GLY A 162 13.11 -2.11 24.68
C GLY A 162 11.83 -2.94 24.83
N GLU A 163 10.94 -2.89 23.81
CA GLU A 163 9.64 -3.55 23.81
C GLU A 163 9.63 -4.82 22.96
N ALA A 164 8.80 -5.79 23.35
CA ALA A 164 8.60 -6.97 22.51
C ALA A 164 7.76 -6.61 21.25
N PRO A 165 8.12 -7.10 20.07
CA PRO A 165 7.33 -6.91 18.85
C PRO A 165 5.90 -7.44 19.01
N GLY A 166 4.89 -6.56 18.73
CA GLY A 166 3.48 -6.87 18.90
C GLY A 166 2.87 -6.44 20.25
N GLY A 167 3.69 -5.88 21.17
CA GLY A 167 3.26 -5.24 22.42
C GLY A 167 2.84 -3.78 22.20
N ALA A 168 3.61 -2.84 22.78
CA ALA A 168 3.38 -1.40 22.60
C ALA A 168 3.55 -0.95 21.15
N VAL A 169 4.45 -1.58 20.42
CA VAL A 169 4.71 -1.38 18.99
C VAL A 169 4.37 -2.65 18.23
N GLY A 170 3.55 -2.54 17.21
CA GLY A 170 3.21 -3.66 16.37
C GLY A 170 2.97 -3.24 14.92
N TYR A 171 2.67 -4.22 14.07
CA TYR A 171 2.40 -3.95 12.66
C TYR A 171 1.16 -4.70 12.16
N ARG A 172 0.56 -4.16 11.09
CA ARG A 172 -0.46 -4.83 10.31
C ARG A 172 -0.18 -4.66 8.82
N ILE A 173 0.02 -5.77 8.16
CA ILE A 173 0.18 -5.85 6.71
C ILE A 173 -0.89 -6.80 6.15
N ARG A 174 -1.00 -6.90 4.85
CA ARG A 174 -2.11 -7.59 4.17
C ARG A 174 -2.40 -9.01 4.68
N PHE A 175 -1.47 -9.72 5.29
CA PHE A 175 -1.67 -11.12 5.73
C PHE A 175 -1.14 -11.39 7.14
N GLN A 176 -0.73 -10.35 7.83
CA GLN A 176 -0.21 -10.48 9.19
C GLN A 176 -0.68 -9.32 10.04
N ASP A 177 -1.25 -9.65 11.19
CA ASP A 177 -1.61 -8.70 12.23
C ASP A 177 -0.87 -9.07 13.50
N ARG A 178 0.15 -8.29 13.85
CA ARG A 178 0.89 -8.40 15.09
C ARG A 178 0.80 -7.07 15.85
N PHE A 179 -0.43 -6.67 16.17
CA PHE A 179 -0.71 -5.46 16.92
C PHE A 179 -1.65 -5.76 18.09
N SER A 180 -1.24 -5.43 19.32
CA SER A 180 -2.10 -5.54 20.50
C SER A 180 -3.18 -4.46 20.48
N LYS A 181 -4.45 -4.84 20.36
CA LYS A 181 -5.58 -3.90 20.44
C LYS A 181 -5.74 -3.27 21.83
N ALA A 182 -5.28 -3.96 22.88
CA ALA A 182 -5.41 -3.50 24.26
C ALA A 182 -4.27 -2.55 24.68
N ASP A 183 -3.04 -2.93 24.38
CA ASP A 183 -1.83 -2.32 24.90
C ASP A 183 -0.96 -1.64 23.83
N GLY A 184 -1.32 -1.74 22.55
CA GLY A 184 -0.56 -1.17 21.45
C GLY A 184 -0.72 0.36 21.34
N PHE A 185 0.38 1.08 21.22
CA PHE A 185 0.45 2.53 21.06
C PHE A 185 0.79 2.94 19.63
N ILE A 186 1.76 2.24 19.02
CA ILE A 186 2.26 2.52 17.67
C ILE A 186 1.92 1.33 16.77
N LYS A 187 1.19 1.58 15.71
CA LYS A 187 0.79 0.61 14.69
C LYS A 187 1.38 1.00 13.35
N ILE A 188 2.35 0.23 12.90
CA ILE A 188 2.91 0.37 11.55
C ILE A 188 2.07 -0.48 10.58
N MET A 189 1.72 0.08 9.43
CA MET A 189 0.86 -0.61 8.47
C MET A 189 1.19 -0.24 7.04
N THR A 190 0.76 -1.05 6.08
CA THR A 190 0.84 -0.63 4.68
C THR A 190 -0.32 0.32 4.33
N ASP A 191 -0.10 1.17 3.31
CA ASP A 191 -1.10 2.13 2.83
C ASP A 191 -2.45 1.46 2.52
N GLY A 192 -2.44 0.30 1.87
CA GLY A 192 -3.64 -0.48 1.59
C GLY A 192 -4.41 -0.93 2.83
N ILE A 193 -3.74 -1.14 3.96
CA ILE A 193 -4.40 -1.47 5.23
C ILE A 193 -5.16 -0.27 5.79
N LEU A 194 -4.57 0.92 5.76
CA LEU A 194 -5.26 2.13 6.21
C LEU A 194 -6.51 2.41 5.35
N LEU A 195 -6.42 2.20 4.04
CA LEU A 195 -7.58 2.30 3.14
C LEU A 195 -8.66 1.29 3.47
N ALA A 196 -8.31 0.04 3.74
CA ALA A 196 -9.26 -1.00 4.14
C ALA A 196 -9.93 -0.67 5.49
N GLU A 197 -9.19 -0.13 6.44
CA GLU A 197 -9.76 0.31 7.73
C GLU A 197 -10.70 1.51 7.57
N ALA A 198 -10.42 2.43 6.63
CA ALA A 198 -11.29 3.54 6.30
C ALA A 198 -12.64 3.08 5.72
N GLN A 199 -12.73 1.87 5.15
CA GLN A 199 -14.00 1.27 4.71
C GLN A 199 -14.89 0.90 5.90
N GLY A 200 -14.33 0.31 6.94
CA GLY A 200 -15.06 -0.05 8.17
C GLY A 200 -15.31 1.13 9.10
N ASP A 201 -14.38 2.06 9.20
CA ASP A 201 -14.46 3.27 10.03
C ASP A 201 -14.10 4.52 9.22
N ARG A 202 -15.09 5.13 8.59
CA ARG A 202 -14.94 6.33 7.75
C ARG A 202 -14.22 7.49 8.45
N TYR A 203 -14.28 7.55 9.77
CA TYR A 203 -13.66 8.62 10.55
C TYR A 203 -12.33 8.21 11.15
N LEU A 204 -11.87 6.98 10.93
CA LEU A 204 -10.64 6.44 11.49
C LEU A 204 -10.52 6.70 13.00
N ASN A 205 -11.61 6.46 13.73
CA ASN A 205 -11.73 6.80 15.15
C ASN A 205 -10.76 6.04 16.06
N THR A 206 -10.20 4.94 15.59
CA THR A 206 -9.15 4.19 16.30
C THR A 206 -7.89 5.02 16.49
N TYR A 207 -7.64 5.99 15.59
CA TYR A 207 -6.40 6.77 15.58
C TYR A 207 -6.60 8.17 16.20
N ASP A 208 -5.66 8.58 17.03
CA ASP A 208 -5.51 9.97 17.45
C ASP A 208 -4.40 10.69 16.66
N THR A 209 -3.52 9.94 16.03
CA THR A 209 -2.43 10.45 15.20
C THR A 209 -2.21 9.50 14.01
N LEU A 210 -2.04 10.07 12.82
CA LEU A 210 -1.67 9.35 11.61
C LEU A 210 -0.39 9.94 11.03
N ILE A 211 0.52 9.08 10.64
CA ILE A 211 1.76 9.41 9.93
C ILE A 211 1.66 8.78 8.54
N VAL A 212 1.69 9.59 7.50
CA VAL A 212 1.82 9.13 6.11
C VAL A 212 3.28 9.25 5.73
N ASP A 213 3.98 8.11 5.76
CA ASP A 213 5.42 8.07 5.49
C ASP A 213 5.70 7.89 4.00
N GLU A 214 6.85 8.40 3.55
CA GLU A 214 7.31 8.37 2.16
C GLU A 214 6.26 8.93 1.15
N ALA A 215 5.55 10.00 1.54
CA ALA A 215 4.48 10.58 0.72
C ALA A 215 4.93 11.02 -0.68
N HIS A 216 6.22 11.26 -0.87
CA HIS A 216 6.82 11.60 -2.17
C HIS A 216 6.86 10.43 -3.17
N GLU A 217 6.66 9.17 -2.74
CA GLU A 217 6.50 8.05 -3.68
C GLU A 217 5.23 8.19 -4.53
N ARG A 218 4.23 8.99 -4.09
CA ARG A 218 3.03 9.35 -4.84
C ARG A 218 2.35 8.14 -5.48
N SER A 219 2.32 7.00 -4.74
CA SER A 219 1.56 5.83 -5.16
C SER A 219 0.06 6.14 -5.19
N LEU A 220 -0.69 5.36 -5.96
CA LEU A 220 -2.15 5.48 -6.06
C LEU A 220 -2.83 5.47 -4.67
N ASN A 221 -2.38 4.58 -3.78
CA ASN A 221 -2.89 4.48 -2.43
C ASN A 221 -2.55 5.72 -1.58
N ILE A 222 -1.32 6.22 -1.67
CA ILE A 222 -0.87 7.42 -0.92
C ILE A 222 -1.72 8.63 -1.33
N ASP A 223 -1.87 8.90 -2.63
CA ASP A 223 -2.65 10.04 -3.11
C ASP A 223 -4.12 9.94 -2.69
N PHE A 224 -4.67 8.73 -2.68
CA PHE A 224 -6.05 8.50 -2.23
C PHE A 224 -6.19 8.70 -0.71
N ILE A 225 -5.26 8.19 0.10
CA ILE A 225 -5.21 8.43 1.55
C ILE A 225 -5.11 9.92 1.86
N LEU A 226 -4.20 10.64 1.21
CA LEU A 226 -4.03 12.08 1.41
C LEU A 226 -5.32 12.85 1.12
N GLY A 227 -6.04 12.49 0.04
CA GLY A 227 -7.34 13.07 -0.27
C GLY A 227 -8.41 12.78 0.79
N ILE A 228 -8.46 11.55 1.34
CA ILE A 228 -9.33 11.19 2.46
C ILE A 228 -8.97 12.01 3.71
N LEU A 229 -7.69 12.05 4.07
CA LEU A 229 -7.20 12.76 5.25
C LEU A 229 -7.42 14.26 5.15
N ARG A 230 -7.30 14.85 3.96
CA ARG A 230 -7.61 16.27 3.70
C ARG A 230 -9.07 16.62 4.01
N LYS A 231 -10.02 15.70 3.77
CA LYS A 231 -11.41 15.84 4.22
C LYS A 231 -11.56 15.60 5.72
N LEU A 232 -10.83 14.61 6.23
CA LEU A 232 -10.98 14.15 7.60
C LEU A 232 -10.47 15.18 8.63
N VAL A 233 -9.34 15.84 8.40
CA VAL A 233 -8.79 16.88 9.29
C VAL A 233 -9.71 18.11 9.43
N LYS A 234 -10.59 18.35 8.44
CA LYS A 234 -11.60 19.40 8.53
C LYS A 234 -12.72 19.08 9.53
N THR A 235 -13.02 17.80 9.72
CA THR A 235 -14.09 17.32 10.61
C THR A 235 -13.59 16.84 11.96
N ARG A 236 -12.43 16.17 12.00
CA ARG A 236 -11.77 15.66 13.20
C ARG A 236 -10.64 16.60 13.66
N LYS A 237 -11.00 17.63 14.41
CA LYS A 237 -10.02 18.61 14.93
C LYS A 237 -9.06 18.03 15.98
N ASP A 238 -9.37 16.87 16.54
CA ASP A 238 -8.58 16.13 17.50
C ASP A 238 -7.48 15.26 16.83
N LEU A 239 -7.64 14.91 15.56
CA LEU A 239 -6.70 14.08 14.81
C LEU A 239 -5.47 14.89 14.44
N LYS A 240 -4.30 14.37 14.75
CA LYS A 240 -3.01 14.89 14.27
C LYS A 240 -2.58 14.12 13.02
N LEU A 241 -2.06 14.82 12.05
CA LEU A 241 -1.54 14.26 10.81
C LEU A 241 -0.10 14.70 10.60
N ILE A 242 0.80 13.75 10.43
CA ILE A 242 2.18 14.00 10.06
C ILE A 242 2.40 13.43 8.65
N ILE A 243 2.96 14.22 7.75
CA ILE A 243 3.30 13.80 6.40
C ILE A 243 4.81 13.84 6.28
N THR A 244 5.43 12.72 5.93
CA THR A 244 6.86 12.73 5.67
C THR A 244 7.13 12.70 4.17
N SER A 245 8.17 13.41 3.77
CA SER A 245 8.58 13.49 2.39
C SER A 245 10.12 13.52 2.29
N ALA A 246 10.67 13.07 1.18
CA ALA A 246 11.99 13.52 0.78
C ALA A 246 11.92 15.01 0.41
N THR A 247 13.03 15.70 0.37
CA THR A 247 13.17 17.18 0.45
C THR A 247 12.41 18.01 -0.60
N ILE A 248 11.83 17.43 -1.65
CA ILE A 248 11.59 18.18 -2.88
C ILE A 248 10.14 18.61 -3.13
N ASP A 249 9.10 17.98 -2.53
CA ASP A 249 7.67 18.28 -2.86
C ASP A 249 6.87 18.85 -1.68
N THR A 250 7.57 19.38 -0.69
CA THR A 250 6.98 19.83 0.60
C THR A 250 6.01 20.99 0.44
N GLU A 251 6.29 21.88 -0.50
CA GLU A 251 5.47 23.07 -0.76
C GLU A 251 4.06 22.70 -1.26
N LYS A 252 3.96 21.68 -2.14
CA LYS A 252 2.66 21.18 -2.59
C LYS A 252 1.85 20.57 -1.45
N PHE A 253 2.51 19.79 -0.58
CA PHE A 253 1.83 19.21 0.59
C PHE A 253 1.39 20.32 1.56
N SER A 254 2.23 21.32 1.84
CA SER A 254 1.90 22.44 2.71
C SER A 254 0.65 23.18 2.19
N LYS A 255 0.64 23.60 0.94
CA LYS A 255 -0.51 24.25 0.28
C LYS A 255 -1.77 23.37 0.28
N ALA A 256 -1.63 22.07 0.07
CA ALA A 256 -2.75 21.14 0.08
C ALA A 256 -3.40 21.01 1.45
N PHE A 257 -2.67 21.24 2.54
CA PHE A 257 -3.14 21.14 3.92
C PHE A 257 -3.15 22.49 4.64
N ASP A 258 -3.67 23.52 3.96
CA ASP A 258 -3.95 24.85 4.50
C ASP A 258 -2.69 25.52 5.12
N GLU A 259 -1.58 25.53 4.37
CA GLU A 259 -0.26 26.08 4.74
C GLU A 259 0.33 25.40 5.99
N ALA A 260 0.23 24.07 6.09
CA ALA A 260 0.79 23.30 7.20
C ALA A 260 2.30 23.55 7.33
N PRO A 261 2.84 23.71 8.58
CA PRO A 261 4.25 23.96 8.80
C PRO A 261 5.12 22.82 8.27
N VAL A 262 6.24 23.21 7.66
CA VAL A 262 7.27 22.31 7.14
C VAL A 262 8.50 22.38 8.05
N ILE A 263 8.92 21.23 8.57
CA ILE A 263 10.16 21.12 9.33
C ILE A 263 11.16 20.34 8.48
N GLU A 264 12.24 21.00 8.13
CA GLU A 264 13.31 20.38 7.37
C GLU A 264 14.35 19.75 8.31
N VAL A 265 14.58 18.47 8.10
CA VAL A 265 15.62 17.71 8.78
C VAL A 265 16.78 17.54 7.82
N SER A 266 17.77 18.39 7.97
CA SER A 266 19.01 18.29 7.19
C SER A 266 19.75 17.02 7.58
N GLY A 267 19.92 16.09 6.65
CA GLY A 267 20.80 14.96 6.82
C GLY A 267 22.27 15.44 6.85
N ARG A 268 23.15 14.75 7.57
CA ARG A 268 24.59 14.89 7.35
C ARG A 268 24.93 14.18 6.04
N MET A 269 24.70 14.85 4.90
CA MET A 269 25.24 14.36 3.65
C MET A 269 26.65 14.94 3.47
N TYR A 270 27.54 14.08 3.06
CA TYR A 270 28.84 14.51 2.58
C TYR A 270 28.69 15.04 1.14
N PRO A 271 29.55 15.97 0.71
CA PRO A 271 29.55 16.47 -0.67
C PRO A 271 29.62 15.31 -1.68
N VAL A 272 28.82 15.41 -2.74
CA VAL A 272 28.84 14.47 -3.85
C VAL A 272 29.15 15.24 -5.12
N ASP A 273 30.26 14.90 -5.71
CA ASP A 273 30.66 15.42 -7.03
C ASP A 273 29.84 14.72 -8.11
N VAL A 274 29.33 15.48 -9.07
CA VAL A 274 28.58 14.94 -10.20
C VAL A 274 29.41 15.08 -11.45
N GLU A 275 29.64 13.97 -12.10
CA GLU A 275 30.33 13.89 -13.40
C GLU A 275 29.31 13.47 -14.47
N TYR A 276 29.32 14.15 -15.60
CA TYR A 276 28.47 13.81 -16.73
C TYR A 276 29.31 13.19 -17.82
N MET A 277 28.84 12.09 -18.40
CA MET A 277 29.43 11.54 -19.62
C MET A 277 28.70 12.17 -20.82
N GLU A 278 29.43 12.95 -21.60
CA GLU A 278 28.93 13.45 -22.88
C GLU A 278 28.83 12.29 -23.86
N ASP A 279 27.82 12.30 -24.70
CA ASP A 279 27.79 11.39 -25.85
C ASP A 279 28.99 11.74 -26.73
N ALA A 280 29.72 10.71 -27.18
CA ALA A 280 30.80 10.93 -28.16
C ALA A 280 30.23 11.69 -29.37
N ASP A 281 31.03 12.63 -29.90
CA ASP A 281 30.63 13.48 -31.02
C ASP A 281 29.83 12.72 -32.09
N GLU A 282 28.81 13.37 -32.67
CA GLU A 282 27.89 12.81 -33.70
C GLU A 282 28.58 12.17 -34.95
N GLY A 283 29.86 11.93 -34.91
CA GLY A 283 30.70 11.33 -35.94
C GLY A 283 31.38 10.00 -35.58
N ALA A 284 31.14 9.42 -34.37
CA ALA A 284 31.75 8.15 -34.03
C ALA A 284 30.98 6.99 -34.65
N GLU A 285 31.66 6.12 -35.39
CA GLU A 285 31.08 4.97 -36.11
C GLU A 285 30.44 3.90 -35.18
N GLU A 286 30.65 3.93 -33.88
CA GLU A 286 30.05 3.02 -32.88
C GLU A 286 29.49 3.78 -31.67
N THR A 287 28.18 3.85 -31.55
CA THR A 287 27.49 4.39 -30.39
C THR A 287 27.39 3.32 -29.33
N LEU A 288 28.13 3.45 -28.21
CA LEU A 288 28.06 2.51 -27.09
C LEU A 288 26.64 2.45 -26.50
N THR A 289 26.20 1.26 -26.15
CA THR A 289 24.96 1.07 -25.39
C THR A 289 25.09 1.61 -23.97
N TYR A 290 23.97 1.91 -23.30
CA TYR A 290 24.04 2.36 -21.91
C TYR A 290 24.60 1.28 -20.94
N VAL A 291 24.59 -0.01 -21.32
CA VAL A 291 25.23 -1.09 -20.58
C VAL A 291 26.76 -0.96 -20.71
N GLU A 292 27.26 -0.82 -21.93
CA GLU A 292 28.70 -0.62 -22.20
C GLU A 292 29.22 0.65 -21.54
N LYS A 293 28.50 1.79 -21.65
CA LYS A 293 28.86 3.04 -20.95
C LYS A 293 28.95 2.83 -19.42
N ALA A 294 28.05 2.04 -18.85
CA ALA A 294 28.09 1.76 -17.41
C ALA A 294 29.31 0.94 -17.02
N VAL A 295 29.69 -0.06 -17.81
CA VAL A 295 30.89 -0.85 -17.61
C VAL A 295 32.13 0.04 -17.70
N GLU A 296 32.22 0.91 -18.69
CA GLU A 296 33.32 1.86 -18.83
C GLU A 296 33.43 2.84 -17.64
N ALA A 297 32.29 3.33 -17.14
CA ALA A 297 32.26 4.17 -15.94
C ALA A 297 32.76 3.42 -14.71
N VAL A 298 32.42 2.13 -14.57
CA VAL A 298 32.96 1.27 -13.50
C VAL A 298 34.47 1.06 -13.68
N ASP A 299 34.94 0.77 -14.91
CA ASP A 299 36.36 0.65 -15.23
C ASP A 299 37.14 1.90 -14.82
N GLU A 300 36.58 3.10 -15.08
CA GLU A 300 37.16 4.38 -14.71
C GLU A 300 37.27 4.52 -13.18
N VAL A 301 36.19 4.20 -12.45
CA VAL A 301 36.19 4.24 -10.97
C VAL A 301 37.23 3.25 -10.40
N ILE A 302 37.38 2.07 -10.99
CA ILE A 302 38.40 1.09 -10.56
C ILE A 302 39.83 1.61 -10.81
N ARG A 303 40.05 2.27 -11.96
CA ARG A 303 41.35 2.90 -12.33
C ARG A 303 41.80 4.00 -11.36
N ARG A 304 40.86 4.75 -10.78
CA ARG A 304 41.11 5.79 -9.77
C ARG A 304 41.75 5.24 -8.48
N LYS A 305 41.67 3.93 -8.22
CA LYS A 305 42.22 3.24 -7.04
C LYS A 305 41.78 3.81 -5.68
N THR A 306 40.69 4.57 -5.65
CA THR A 306 40.11 5.13 -4.43
C THR A 306 39.18 4.12 -3.76
N PRO A 307 39.19 4.01 -2.41
CA PRO A 307 38.35 3.03 -1.72
C PRO A 307 36.85 3.39 -1.79
N GLY A 308 35.98 2.40 -1.63
CA GLY A 308 34.51 2.56 -1.55
C GLY A 308 33.79 1.66 -2.55
N ASP A 309 32.58 1.27 -2.20
CA ASP A 309 31.71 0.43 -3.02
C ASP A 309 31.03 1.24 -4.13
N ILE A 310 30.64 0.54 -5.18
CA ILE A 310 30.01 1.12 -6.37
C ILE A 310 28.55 0.65 -6.44
N LEU A 311 27.62 1.54 -6.73
CA LEU A 311 26.23 1.24 -7.03
C LEU A 311 25.91 1.67 -8.47
N VAL A 312 25.52 0.72 -9.30
CA VAL A 312 25.17 0.95 -10.70
C VAL A 312 23.66 0.82 -10.85
N PHE A 313 23.00 1.85 -11.41
CA PHE A 313 21.57 1.81 -11.67
C PHE A 313 21.29 1.36 -13.10
N MET A 314 20.57 0.23 -13.22
CA MET A 314 20.10 -0.34 -14.48
C MET A 314 18.59 -0.38 -14.55
N PRO A 315 17.97 -0.24 -15.74
CA PRO A 315 16.52 -0.18 -15.88
C PRO A 315 15.83 -1.55 -15.84
N THR A 316 16.49 -2.63 -16.24
CA THR A 316 15.87 -3.97 -16.33
C THR A 316 16.69 -5.06 -15.65
N GLU A 317 16.06 -6.20 -15.37
CA GLU A 317 16.74 -7.38 -14.82
C GLU A 317 17.73 -7.97 -15.84
N GLN A 318 17.40 -7.92 -17.13
CA GLN A 318 18.27 -8.38 -18.20
C GLN A 318 19.55 -7.52 -18.28
N ASP A 319 19.42 -6.19 -18.23
CA ASP A 319 20.56 -5.28 -18.26
C ASP A 319 21.46 -5.47 -17.02
N ILE A 320 20.85 -5.78 -15.84
CA ILE A 320 21.61 -6.10 -14.62
C ILE A 320 22.47 -7.34 -14.86
N ARG A 321 21.92 -8.41 -15.43
CA ARG A 321 22.65 -9.65 -15.70
C ARG A 321 23.80 -9.40 -16.67
N GLU A 322 23.49 -8.79 -17.81
CA GLU A 322 24.47 -8.46 -18.84
C GLU A 322 25.62 -7.60 -18.27
N THR A 323 25.28 -6.60 -17.45
CA THR A 323 26.28 -5.76 -16.77
C THR A 323 27.10 -6.59 -15.76
N CYS A 324 26.46 -7.46 -14.95
CA CYS A 324 27.17 -8.31 -14.00
C CYS A 324 28.14 -9.25 -14.70
N ASP A 325 27.68 -9.98 -15.73
CA ASP A 325 28.51 -10.92 -16.50
C ASP A 325 29.71 -10.23 -17.13
N THR A 326 29.50 -9.03 -17.71
CA THR A 326 30.57 -8.22 -18.31
C THR A 326 31.58 -7.75 -17.27
N LEU A 327 31.12 -7.27 -16.11
CA LEU A 327 31.98 -6.82 -15.03
C LEU A 327 32.76 -7.97 -14.37
N GLU A 328 32.15 -9.15 -14.23
CA GLU A 328 32.82 -10.36 -13.74
C GLU A 328 33.91 -10.83 -14.72
N GLY A 329 33.60 -10.78 -16.02
CA GLY A 329 34.57 -11.07 -17.09
C GLY A 329 35.82 -10.18 -17.09
N ARG A 330 35.74 -8.95 -16.50
CA ARG A 330 36.93 -8.07 -16.33
C ARG A 330 37.93 -8.56 -15.28
N GLY A 331 37.53 -9.45 -14.36
CA GLY A 331 38.43 -10.08 -13.40
C GLY A 331 39.07 -9.12 -12.38
N TYR A 332 38.34 -8.14 -11.88
CA TYR A 332 38.86 -7.15 -10.92
C TYR A 332 39.36 -7.79 -9.62
N ARG A 333 40.56 -7.46 -9.20
CA ARG A 333 41.12 -8.00 -7.95
C ARG A 333 40.37 -7.50 -6.73
N ARG A 334 40.04 -8.43 -5.79
CA ARG A 334 39.33 -8.13 -4.53
C ARG A 334 38.01 -7.36 -4.74
N THR A 335 37.30 -7.71 -5.77
CA THR A 335 36.02 -7.06 -6.08
C THR A 335 34.97 -8.14 -6.28
N ARG A 336 33.77 -7.89 -5.79
CA ARG A 336 32.62 -8.78 -5.93
C ARG A 336 31.46 -8.04 -6.58
N VAL A 337 30.92 -8.57 -7.64
CA VAL A 337 29.74 -8.06 -8.34
C VAL A 337 28.49 -8.70 -7.71
N LEU A 338 27.47 -7.91 -7.43
CA LEU A 338 26.25 -8.35 -6.75
C LEU A 338 25.03 -7.75 -7.45
N PRO A 339 24.12 -8.56 -7.99
CA PRO A 339 22.86 -8.08 -8.54
C PRO A 339 21.86 -7.71 -7.43
N LEU A 340 20.97 -6.73 -7.70
CA LEU A 340 19.91 -6.34 -6.77
C LEU A 340 18.64 -5.92 -7.51
N TYR A 341 17.65 -6.80 -7.57
CA TYR A 341 16.34 -6.54 -8.16
C TYR A 341 15.22 -7.30 -7.40
N ALA A 342 13.96 -6.93 -7.63
CA ALA A 342 12.83 -7.37 -6.81
C ALA A 342 12.58 -8.89 -6.85
N ARG A 343 12.87 -9.55 -7.97
CA ARG A 343 12.66 -10.99 -8.15
C ARG A 343 13.82 -11.87 -7.66
N LEU A 344 14.96 -11.26 -7.32
CA LEU A 344 16.12 -11.98 -6.80
C LEU A 344 15.76 -12.73 -5.51
N PRO A 345 16.25 -13.96 -5.29
CA PRO A 345 16.06 -14.70 -4.04
C PRO A 345 16.51 -13.89 -2.82
N ALA A 346 15.77 -13.99 -1.71
CA ALA A 346 16.03 -13.16 -0.53
C ALA A 346 17.44 -13.37 0.06
N ALA A 347 17.99 -14.58 -0.04
CA ALA A 347 19.35 -14.89 0.43
C ALA A 347 20.42 -14.12 -0.37
N GLU A 348 20.22 -13.94 -1.66
CA GLU A 348 21.11 -13.19 -2.54
C GLU A 348 20.93 -11.69 -2.31
N GLN A 349 19.68 -11.19 -2.21
CA GLN A 349 19.43 -9.79 -1.85
C GLN A 349 20.12 -9.39 -0.53
N MET A 350 20.19 -10.30 0.44
CA MET A 350 20.83 -10.02 1.73
C MET A 350 22.36 -9.90 1.64
N GLN A 351 22.99 -10.37 0.57
CA GLN A 351 24.44 -10.27 0.41
C GLN A 351 24.91 -8.83 0.26
N VAL A 352 24.14 -7.97 -0.40
CA VAL A 352 24.51 -6.55 -0.61
C VAL A 352 24.63 -5.76 0.70
N PHE A 353 23.95 -6.22 1.78
CA PHE A 353 24.00 -5.58 3.10
C PHE A 353 25.17 -6.02 3.98
N LYS A 354 25.83 -7.13 3.63
CA LYS A 354 26.95 -7.65 4.41
C LYS A 354 28.18 -6.76 4.21
N THR A 355 28.89 -6.51 5.31
CA THR A 355 30.23 -5.95 5.24
C THR A 355 31.19 -7.03 4.76
N MET A 356 31.94 -6.75 3.70
CA MET A 356 32.88 -7.67 3.09
C MET A 356 34.27 -7.03 3.03
N PRO A 357 35.37 -7.80 3.08
CA PRO A 357 36.72 -7.28 2.89
C PRO A 357 37.00 -6.88 1.43
N GLU A 358 36.18 -7.38 0.52
CA GLU A 358 36.21 -7.09 -0.91
C GLU A 358 35.39 -5.85 -1.23
N ARG A 359 35.79 -5.13 -2.27
CA ARG A 359 34.97 -4.05 -2.83
C ARG A 359 33.72 -4.59 -3.46
N LYS A 360 32.55 -4.01 -3.17
CA LYS A 360 31.29 -4.40 -3.81
C LYS A 360 31.00 -3.52 -5.02
N ILE A 361 30.57 -4.15 -6.11
CA ILE A 361 29.88 -3.49 -7.21
C ILE A 361 28.46 -4.02 -7.18
N VAL A 362 27.50 -3.19 -6.79
CA VAL A 362 26.09 -3.54 -6.71
C VAL A 362 25.38 -3.02 -7.95
N VAL A 363 24.86 -3.89 -8.79
CA VAL A 363 24.08 -3.52 -9.99
C VAL A 363 22.61 -3.68 -9.68
N ALA A 364 21.84 -2.59 -9.70
CA ALA A 364 20.50 -2.55 -9.15
C ALA A 364 19.49 -1.84 -10.05
N THR A 365 18.22 -2.22 -9.94
CA THR A 365 17.11 -1.39 -10.44
C THR A 365 16.83 -0.23 -9.46
N ASN A 366 15.78 0.55 -9.75
CA ASN A 366 15.27 1.60 -8.84
C ASN A 366 14.86 1.10 -7.44
N VAL A 367 14.93 -0.20 -7.15
CA VAL A 367 14.77 -0.75 -5.80
C VAL A 367 15.78 -0.16 -4.82
N ALA A 368 16.98 0.18 -5.30
CA ALA A 368 18.04 0.82 -4.51
C ALA A 368 17.92 2.36 -4.45
N GLU A 369 16.94 2.96 -5.11
CA GLU A 369 16.76 4.42 -5.19
C GLU A 369 16.15 5.03 -3.92
N THR A 370 15.14 4.39 -3.30
CA THR A 370 14.42 4.96 -2.15
C THR A 370 14.47 4.08 -0.90
N SER A 371 14.14 2.80 -1.00
CA SER A 371 13.72 1.98 0.13
C SER A 371 14.81 1.17 0.80
N ILE A 372 16.01 1.10 0.22
CA ILE A 372 17.09 0.24 0.67
C ILE A 372 18.36 1.07 0.84
N THR A 373 19.01 0.95 1.99
CA THR A 373 20.33 1.54 2.24
C THR A 373 21.40 0.49 2.12
N VAL A 374 22.16 0.51 1.02
CA VAL A 374 23.35 -0.35 0.85
C VAL A 374 24.53 0.33 1.56
N PRO A 375 25.18 -0.35 2.52
CA PRO A 375 26.30 0.24 3.23
C PRO A 375 27.56 0.29 2.36
N GLY A 376 28.43 1.29 2.58
CA GLY A 376 29.74 1.37 1.95
C GLY A 376 29.78 2.06 0.58
N ILE A 377 28.62 2.42 0.00
CA ILE A 377 28.55 3.07 -1.32
C ILE A 377 29.20 4.45 -1.29
N ARG A 378 30.18 4.64 -2.17
CA ARG A 378 30.88 5.90 -2.40
C ARG A 378 30.78 6.36 -3.86
N TYR A 379 30.48 5.45 -4.75
CA TYR A 379 30.32 5.73 -6.18
C TYR A 379 28.94 5.31 -6.65
N VAL A 380 28.31 6.16 -7.44
CA VAL A 380 27.07 5.86 -8.13
C VAL A 380 27.30 6.01 -9.64
N VAL A 381 26.89 5.03 -10.40
CA VAL A 381 26.77 5.10 -11.87
C VAL A 381 25.30 5.10 -12.21
N ASP A 382 24.82 6.17 -12.84
CA ASP A 382 23.39 6.39 -13.14
C ASP A 382 23.14 6.42 -14.65
N THR A 383 22.48 5.40 -15.18
CA THR A 383 22.05 5.34 -16.57
C THR A 383 20.99 6.40 -16.92
N GLY A 384 20.34 7.00 -15.92
CA GLY A 384 19.25 7.94 -16.14
C GLY A 384 17.95 7.30 -16.63
N LEU A 385 17.86 5.98 -16.63
CA LEU A 385 16.73 5.21 -17.16
C LEU A 385 16.04 4.39 -16.05
N ALA A 386 14.73 4.17 -16.23
CA ALA A 386 13.95 3.23 -15.41
C ALA A 386 12.75 2.71 -16.22
N ARG A 387 12.17 1.57 -15.77
CA ARG A 387 10.84 1.15 -16.22
C ARG A 387 9.77 1.84 -15.38
N ILE A 388 8.95 2.65 -16.05
CA ILE A 388 7.87 3.41 -15.40
C ILE A 388 6.53 2.88 -15.91
N SER A 389 5.68 2.42 -14.98
CA SER A 389 4.35 1.93 -15.31
C SER A 389 3.52 3.03 -15.98
N GLN A 390 2.94 2.71 -17.14
CA GLN A 390 2.03 3.57 -17.90
C GLN A 390 0.79 2.77 -18.31
N TYR A 391 -0.38 3.32 -18.02
CA TYR A 391 -1.65 2.77 -18.45
C TYR A 391 -2.12 3.47 -19.74
N ASP A 392 -2.41 2.68 -20.76
CA ASP A 392 -3.05 3.20 -21.98
C ASP A 392 -4.55 2.88 -21.94
N PRO A 393 -5.42 3.91 -21.86
CA PRO A 393 -6.87 3.74 -21.89
C PRO A 393 -7.43 3.21 -23.21
N ARG A 394 -6.66 3.24 -24.32
CA ARG A 394 -7.12 2.74 -25.62
C ARG A 394 -7.03 1.22 -25.68
N SER A 395 -5.87 0.69 -25.32
CA SER A 395 -5.63 -0.76 -25.28
C SER A 395 -6.06 -1.40 -23.95
N ARG A 396 -6.32 -0.56 -22.91
CA ARG A 396 -6.58 -0.98 -21.52
C ARG A 396 -5.48 -1.88 -20.93
N THR A 397 -4.27 -1.67 -21.40
CA THR A 397 -3.09 -2.39 -20.94
C THR A 397 -2.20 -1.48 -20.10
N THR A 398 -1.52 -2.10 -19.13
CA THR A 398 -0.44 -1.45 -18.41
C THR A 398 0.88 -1.93 -18.98
N SER A 399 1.69 -1.03 -19.47
CA SER A 399 3.03 -1.29 -19.98
C SER A 399 4.08 -0.72 -19.02
N LEU A 400 5.30 -1.21 -19.15
CA LEU A 400 6.47 -0.76 -18.41
C LEU A 400 7.56 -0.30 -19.40
N PRO A 401 7.32 0.78 -20.16
CA PRO A 401 8.31 1.27 -21.11
C PRO A 401 9.59 1.73 -20.40
N LEU A 402 10.69 1.58 -21.08
CA LEU A 402 11.96 2.21 -20.71
C LEU A 402 11.81 3.72 -20.87
N SER A 403 12.05 4.46 -19.80
CA SER A 403 11.82 5.92 -19.80
C SER A 403 12.92 6.64 -19.03
N PRO A 404 13.28 7.88 -19.45
CA PRO A 404 14.15 8.73 -18.64
C PRO A 404 13.54 9.00 -17.28
N ILE A 405 14.38 8.99 -16.24
CA ILE A 405 13.97 9.34 -14.88
C ILE A 405 13.84 10.85 -14.70
N SER A 406 13.09 11.29 -13.70
CA SER A 406 13.00 12.71 -13.34
C SER A 406 14.28 13.22 -12.67
N ARG A 407 14.42 14.56 -12.60
CA ARG A 407 15.52 15.20 -11.87
C ARG A 407 15.57 14.79 -10.40
N SER A 408 14.41 14.73 -9.75
CA SER A 408 14.28 14.28 -8.36
C SER A 408 14.80 12.84 -8.17
N SER A 409 14.47 11.94 -9.07
CA SER A 409 14.94 10.54 -9.05
C SER A 409 16.46 10.48 -9.24
N ALA A 410 17.00 11.25 -10.20
CA ALA A 410 18.45 11.36 -10.41
C ALA A 410 19.18 11.88 -9.16
N ASP A 411 18.61 12.87 -8.47
CA ASP A 411 19.18 13.40 -7.23
C ASP A 411 19.07 12.44 -6.05
N GLN A 412 18.00 11.63 -5.97
CA GLN A 412 17.89 10.55 -5.00
C GLN A 412 18.95 9.47 -5.25
N ARG A 413 19.21 9.09 -6.51
CA ARG A 413 20.29 8.17 -6.88
C ARG A 413 21.66 8.73 -6.49
N LYS A 414 21.93 10.00 -6.83
CA LYS A 414 23.12 10.73 -6.39
C LYS A 414 23.33 10.66 -4.88
N GLY A 415 22.28 10.89 -4.11
CA GLY A 415 22.31 10.86 -2.65
C GLY A 415 22.73 9.52 -2.04
N ARG A 416 22.81 8.43 -2.83
CA ARG A 416 23.22 7.12 -2.33
C ARG A 416 24.72 7.04 -1.99
N CYS A 417 25.58 7.82 -2.62
CA CYS A 417 27.03 7.83 -2.37
C CYS A 417 27.50 8.88 -1.35
N GLY A 418 26.64 9.80 -0.89
CA GLY A 418 26.97 10.84 0.09
C GLY A 418 26.65 10.51 1.55
N ARG A 419 26.38 9.25 1.91
CA ARG A 419 25.87 8.89 3.24
C ARG A 419 26.95 8.66 4.30
N VAL A 420 28.10 8.16 3.90
CA VAL A 420 29.19 7.74 4.84
C VAL A 420 30.42 8.65 4.69
N SER A 421 30.70 9.10 3.49
CA SER A 421 31.83 9.97 3.15
C SER A 421 31.51 10.74 1.87
N GLY A 422 32.35 11.67 1.48
CA GLY A 422 32.27 12.30 0.16
C GLY A 422 32.21 11.24 -0.95
N GLY A 423 31.33 11.43 -1.92
CA GLY A 423 31.07 10.48 -2.98
C GLY A 423 31.13 11.10 -4.38
N VAL A 424 31.06 10.24 -5.39
CA VAL A 424 31.02 10.65 -6.80
C VAL A 424 29.84 9.98 -7.49
N CYS A 425 29.05 10.76 -8.22
CA CYS A 425 27.96 10.27 -9.05
C CYS A 425 28.30 10.52 -10.53
N ILE A 426 28.46 9.44 -11.29
CA ILE A 426 28.69 9.48 -12.73
C ILE A 426 27.36 9.28 -13.43
N ARG A 427 26.88 10.30 -14.14
CA ARG A 427 25.66 10.28 -14.94
C ARG A 427 26.00 9.96 -16.40
N LEU A 428 25.43 8.87 -16.92
CA LEU A 428 25.69 8.41 -18.30
C LEU A 428 24.83 9.16 -19.35
N TYR A 429 24.59 10.42 -19.08
CA TYR A 429 23.82 11.34 -19.93
C TYR A 429 24.32 12.76 -19.67
N SER A 430 24.08 13.69 -20.61
CA SER A 430 24.58 15.04 -20.54
C SER A 430 23.91 15.89 -19.47
N GLU A 431 24.58 16.98 -19.04
CA GLU A 431 24.00 17.97 -18.14
C GLU A 431 22.79 18.66 -18.77
N TYR A 432 22.80 18.86 -20.09
CA TYR A 432 21.66 19.40 -20.83
C TYR A 432 20.44 18.47 -20.79
N ASP A 433 20.65 17.15 -20.96
CA ASP A 433 19.56 16.17 -20.82
C ASP A 433 19.00 16.19 -19.39
N TYR A 434 19.86 16.19 -18.35
CA TYR A 434 19.40 16.34 -16.98
C TYR A 434 18.55 17.59 -16.77
N ALA A 435 19.00 18.74 -17.26
CA ALA A 435 18.29 20.01 -17.10
C ALA A 435 16.94 20.04 -17.81
N SER A 436 16.81 19.33 -18.94
CA SER A 436 15.57 19.22 -19.73
C SER A 436 14.53 18.30 -19.13
N ARG A 437 14.93 17.39 -18.22
CA ARG A 437 14.02 16.41 -17.60
C ARG A 437 12.99 17.05 -16.67
N PRO A 438 11.79 16.46 -16.56
CA PRO A 438 10.80 16.93 -15.61
C PRO A 438 11.33 16.87 -14.18
N LEU A 439 10.94 17.83 -13.34
CA LEU A 439 11.40 17.92 -11.96
C LEU A 439 11.02 16.68 -11.13
N PHE A 440 9.79 16.17 -11.32
CA PHE A 440 9.25 14.99 -10.64
C PHE A 440 8.66 13.99 -11.62
N THR A 441 8.68 12.73 -11.23
CA THR A 441 7.92 11.69 -11.92
C THR A 441 6.41 11.97 -11.73
N PRO A 442 5.57 11.93 -12.79
CA PRO A 442 4.13 12.09 -12.62
C PRO A 442 3.58 11.10 -11.59
N PRO A 443 2.68 11.54 -10.70
CA PRO A 443 2.06 10.66 -9.71
C PRO A 443 1.37 9.45 -10.36
N GLU A 444 1.33 8.33 -9.65
CA GLU A 444 0.74 7.10 -10.17
C GLU A 444 -0.73 7.28 -10.56
N ILE A 445 -1.46 8.14 -9.84
CA ILE A 445 -2.86 8.45 -10.16
C ILE A 445 -3.07 9.06 -11.54
N GLN A 446 -2.04 9.68 -12.11
CA GLN A 446 -2.07 10.26 -13.48
C GLN A 446 -1.69 9.28 -14.59
N ARG A 447 -1.22 8.07 -14.23
CA ARG A 447 -0.70 7.08 -15.18
C ARG A 447 -1.19 5.65 -14.94
N SER A 448 -2.22 5.47 -14.08
CA SER A 448 -2.79 4.17 -13.73
C SER A 448 -4.27 4.09 -14.11
N ASN A 449 -4.80 2.87 -14.17
CA ASN A 449 -6.24 2.65 -14.24
C ASN A 449 -6.92 3.07 -12.95
N LEU A 450 -8.03 3.80 -13.05
CA LEU A 450 -8.73 4.35 -11.90
C LEU A 450 -9.96 3.56 -11.45
N SER A 451 -10.27 2.42 -12.07
CA SER A 451 -11.47 1.64 -11.74
C SER A 451 -11.53 1.23 -10.28
N GLU A 452 -10.41 0.79 -9.69
CA GLU A 452 -10.33 0.42 -8.26
C GLU A 452 -10.58 1.63 -7.35
N VAL A 453 -9.96 2.78 -7.65
CA VAL A 453 -10.14 4.02 -6.89
C VAL A 453 -11.59 4.48 -6.95
N ILE A 454 -12.19 4.50 -8.13
CA ILE A 454 -13.59 4.90 -8.35
C ILE A 454 -14.52 3.96 -7.59
N LEU A 455 -14.30 2.65 -7.68
CA LEU A 455 -15.10 1.64 -6.99
C LEU A 455 -15.09 1.85 -5.47
N ARG A 456 -13.90 2.07 -4.89
CA ARG A 456 -13.71 2.37 -3.47
C ARG A 456 -14.35 3.70 -3.08
N MET A 457 -14.21 4.75 -3.90
CA MET A 457 -14.84 6.05 -3.64
C MET A 457 -16.37 5.94 -3.57
N LEU A 458 -16.96 5.19 -4.49
CA LEU A 458 -18.42 4.93 -4.50
C LEU A 458 -18.85 4.13 -3.28
N ALA A 459 -18.11 3.11 -2.87
CA ALA A 459 -18.38 2.31 -1.68
C ALA A 459 -18.31 3.15 -0.39
N LEU A 460 -17.33 4.02 -0.29
CA LEU A 460 -17.13 4.92 0.86
C LEU A 460 -18.01 6.18 0.84
N ASN A 461 -18.82 6.40 -0.21
CA ASN A 461 -19.61 7.62 -0.42
C ASN A 461 -18.75 8.90 -0.28
N LEU A 462 -17.57 8.93 -0.89
CA LEU A 462 -16.63 10.05 -0.81
C LEU A 462 -16.98 11.21 -1.75
N GLY A 463 -18.03 11.08 -2.53
CA GLY A 463 -18.46 12.06 -3.53
C GLY A 463 -17.87 11.76 -4.91
N GLU A 464 -17.94 12.75 -5.79
CA GLU A 464 -17.48 12.61 -7.18
C GLU A 464 -15.94 12.71 -7.25
N ILE A 465 -15.32 11.89 -8.08
CA ILE A 465 -13.86 11.83 -8.25
C ILE A 465 -13.29 13.15 -8.78
N GLN A 466 -14.06 13.87 -9.63
CA GLN A 466 -13.64 15.17 -10.18
C GLN A 466 -13.50 16.26 -9.11
N SER A 467 -14.32 16.17 -8.04
CA SER A 467 -14.32 17.13 -6.90
C SER A 467 -13.56 16.59 -5.69
N PHE A 468 -13.00 15.40 -5.78
CA PHE A 468 -12.22 14.84 -4.68
C PHE A 468 -10.88 15.56 -4.56
N PRO A 469 -10.45 15.94 -3.33
CA PRO A 469 -9.30 16.83 -3.13
C PRO A 469 -7.96 16.09 -3.27
N PHE A 470 -7.70 15.51 -4.45
CA PHE A 470 -6.36 15.03 -4.77
C PHE A 470 -5.36 16.19 -4.76
N ILE A 471 -4.11 15.90 -4.49
CA ILE A 471 -3.03 16.89 -4.61
C ILE A 471 -2.82 17.22 -6.08
N ASP A 472 -2.67 16.19 -6.92
CA ASP A 472 -2.66 16.30 -8.37
C ASP A 472 -3.86 15.52 -8.93
N PRO A 473 -4.85 16.16 -9.55
CA PRO A 473 -6.03 15.46 -10.03
C PRO A 473 -5.73 14.55 -11.22
N PRO A 474 -6.42 13.40 -11.33
CA PRO A 474 -6.25 12.50 -12.47
C PRO A 474 -6.86 13.11 -13.76
N PRO A 475 -6.34 12.73 -14.95
CA PRO A 475 -6.86 13.17 -16.23
C PRO A 475 -8.31 12.70 -16.46
N ALA A 476 -9.13 13.57 -17.05
CA ALA A 476 -10.53 13.26 -17.34
C ALA A 476 -10.74 12.00 -18.20
N LYS A 477 -9.79 11.72 -19.11
CA LYS A 477 -9.83 10.52 -19.97
C LYS A 477 -9.70 9.23 -19.14
N GLN A 478 -8.80 9.19 -18.16
CA GLN A 478 -8.63 8.03 -17.27
C GLN A 478 -9.83 7.85 -16.33
N ILE A 479 -10.42 8.96 -15.85
CA ILE A 479 -11.64 8.92 -15.06
C ILE A 479 -12.77 8.28 -15.86
N LYS A 480 -12.96 8.72 -17.12
CA LYS A 480 -13.98 8.17 -18.01
C LYS A 480 -13.76 6.68 -18.24
N ASP A 481 -12.55 6.26 -18.59
CA ASP A 481 -12.20 4.86 -18.82
C ASP A 481 -12.44 3.99 -17.59
N GLY A 482 -12.11 4.49 -16.38
CA GLY A 482 -12.39 3.79 -15.13
C GLY A 482 -13.89 3.58 -14.88
N PHE A 483 -14.75 4.57 -15.23
CA PHE A 483 -16.20 4.40 -15.17
C PHE A 483 -16.72 3.43 -16.23
N ASP A 484 -16.22 3.52 -17.46
CA ASP A 484 -16.60 2.65 -18.55
C ASP A 484 -16.28 1.19 -18.21
N MET A 485 -15.09 0.92 -17.66
CA MET A 485 -14.70 -0.41 -17.17
C MET A 485 -15.61 -0.92 -16.06
N LEU A 486 -15.92 -0.11 -15.05
CA LEU A 486 -16.81 -0.51 -13.97
C LEU A 486 -18.23 -0.77 -14.46
N HIS A 487 -18.68 -0.06 -15.49
CA HIS A 487 -19.96 -0.30 -16.13
C HIS A 487 -19.98 -1.64 -16.87
N GLU A 488 -18.96 -1.95 -17.66
CA GLU A 488 -18.80 -3.23 -18.36
C GLU A 488 -18.73 -4.41 -17.41
N LEU A 489 -18.01 -4.27 -16.28
CA LEU A 489 -17.96 -5.29 -15.23
C LEU A 489 -19.30 -5.41 -14.45
N GLY A 490 -20.32 -4.59 -14.76
CA GLY A 490 -21.58 -4.56 -14.05
C GLY A 490 -21.49 -4.10 -12.60
N ALA A 491 -20.38 -3.41 -12.24
CA ALA A 491 -20.19 -2.90 -10.88
C ALA A 491 -21.01 -1.66 -10.58
N ILE A 492 -21.34 -0.86 -11.60
CA ILE A 492 -22.10 0.37 -11.47
C ILE A 492 -23.27 0.40 -12.45
N GLN A 493 -24.32 1.11 -12.05
CA GLN A 493 -25.43 1.46 -12.93
C GLN A 493 -25.37 2.95 -13.26
N ALA A 494 -25.69 3.28 -14.51
CA ALA A 494 -25.84 4.67 -14.92
C ALA A 494 -26.85 5.38 -14.01
N ALA A 495 -26.60 6.67 -13.76
CA ALA A 495 -27.52 7.49 -12.98
C ALA A 495 -28.90 7.47 -13.63
N ALA A 496 -29.94 7.12 -12.86
CA ALA A 496 -31.30 7.08 -13.36
C ALA A 496 -31.68 8.48 -13.92
N GLN A 497 -31.89 8.55 -15.21
CA GLN A 497 -32.38 9.78 -15.84
C GLN A 497 -33.81 10.05 -15.37
N LYS A 498 -34.08 11.25 -14.93
CA LYS A 498 -35.46 11.63 -14.57
C LYS A 498 -36.35 11.55 -15.80
N LYS A 499 -37.30 10.62 -15.75
CA LYS A 499 -38.41 10.60 -16.69
C LYS A 499 -39.44 11.68 -16.28
N ASP A 500 -40.01 12.36 -17.26
CA ASP A 500 -41.14 13.23 -17.02
C ASP A 500 -42.39 12.39 -16.65
N GLY A 501 -43.46 13.03 -16.22
CA GLY A 501 -44.73 12.36 -15.89
C GLY A 501 -45.38 11.56 -17.04
N ARG A 502 -44.78 11.58 -18.23
CA ARG A 502 -45.18 10.83 -19.44
C ARG A 502 -44.16 9.77 -19.85
N GLY A 503 -43.16 9.47 -18.97
CA GLY A 503 -42.15 8.45 -19.21
C GLY A 503 -41.02 8.86 -20.18
N ARG A 504 -40.98 10.12 -20.66
CA ARG A 504 -39.93 10.63 -21.58
C ARG A 504 -38.73 11.15 -20.80
N ILE A 505 -37.53 10.82 -21.28
CA ILE A 505 -36.25 11.32 -20.73
C ILE A 505 -36.18 12.83 -21.00
N LYS A 506 -36.04 13.65 -19.94
CA LYS A 506 -35.79 15.08 -20.09
C LYS A 506 -34.36 15.30 -20.58
N PRO A 507 -34.17 15.80 -21.81
CA PRO A 507 -32.81 16.14 -22.27
C PRO A 507 -32.26 17.30 -21.43
N GLY A 508 -31.01 17.15 -20.93
CA GLY A 508 -30.27 18.22 -20.27
C GLY A 508 -30.50 18.45 -18.79
N ALA A 509 -31.33 17.66 -18.09
CA ALA A 509 -31.40 17.73 -16.63
C ALA A 509 -30.27 16.88 -16.02
N PRO A 510 -29.25 17.48 -15.38
CA PRO A 510 -28.19 16.72 -14.73
C PRO A 510 -28.82 15.84 -13.66
N SER A 511 -28.53 14.54 -13.70
CA SER A 511 -28.90 13.65 -12.61
C SER A 511 -28.24 14.15 -11.33
N ARG A 512 -29.00 14.55 -10.33
CA ARG A 512 -28.49 14.99 -9.02
C ARG A 512 -27.78 13.89 -8.23
N LYS A 513 -27.70 12.67 -8.77
CA LYS A 513 -27.03 11.52 -8.15
C LYS A 513 -26.17 10.84 -9.20
N GLY A 514 -24.86 10.85 -8.99
CA GLY A 514 -23.87 10.12 -9.79
C GLY A 514 -24.17 8.60 -9.90
N PRO A 515 -23.33 7.84 -10.62
CA PRO A 515 -23.50 6.40 -10.78
C PRO A 515 -23.55 5.71 -9.40
N ARG A 516 -24.34 4.63 -9.32
CA ARG A 516 -24.51 3.88 -8.08
C ARG A 516 -23.95 2.49 -8.21
N LEU A 517 -23.37 1.98 -7.12
CA LEU A 517 -22.95 0.60 -7.04
C LEU A 517 -24.16 -0.34 -7.18
N THR A 518 -24.00 -1.34 -8.02
CA THR A 518 -24.88 -2.52 -8.06
C THR A 518 -24.61 -3.40 -6.83
N ARG A 519 -25.37 -4.51 -6.69
CA ARG A 519 -25.03 -5.54 -5.69
C ARG A 519 -23.65 -6.14 -5.99
N ARG A 520 -23.36 -6.44 -7.27
CA ARG A 520 -22.05 -6.93 -7.73
C ARG A 520 -20.94 -5.93 -7.38
N GLY A 521 -21.16 -4.65 -7.67
CA GLY A 521 -20.17 -3.60 -7.35
C GLY A 521 -19.88 -3.47 -5.87
N ARG A 522 -20.85 -3.68 -4.99
CA ARG A 522 -20.60 -3.72 -3.54
C ARG A 522 -19.72 -4.90 -3.14
N LEU A 523 -20.04 -6.10 -3.63
CA LEU A 523 -19.21 -7.28 -3.41
C LEU A 523 -17.79 -7.10 -3.94
N MET A 524 -17.64 -6.54 -5.15
CA MET A 524 -16.32 -6.24 -5.73
C MET A 524 -15.53 -5.25 -4.87
N ALA A 525 -16.19 -4.27 -4.26
CA ALA A 525 -15.53 -3.27 -3.39
C ALA A 525 -15.05 -3.88 -2.06
N ASP A 526 -15.71 -4.93 -1.57
CA ASP A 526 -15.34 -5.63 -0.33
C ASP A 526 -14.18 -6.60 -0.53
N ILE A 527 -13.95 -7.08 -1.77
CA ILE A 527 -12.84 -7.95 -2.12
C ILE A 527 -11.60 -7.08 -2.42
N PRO A 528 -10.48 -7.22 -1.69
CA PRO A 528 -9.30 -6.38 -1.85
C PRO A 528 -8.43 -6.83 -3.05
N LEU A 529 -9.02 -6.95 -4.21
CA LEU A 529 -8.40 -7.33 -5.48
C LEU A 529 -8.74 -6.30 -6.57
N ASP A 530 -8.01 -6.38 -7.69
CA ASP A 530 -8.39 -5.68 -8.90
C ASP A 530 -9.88 -5.96 -9.26
N PRO A 531 -10.66 -4.98 -9.70
CA PRO A 531 -12.06 -5.18 -10.04
C PRO A 531 -12.35 -6.32 -11.03
N ARG A 532 -11.45 -6.58 -11.98
CA ARG A 532 -11.55 -7.71 -12.92
C ARG A 532 -11.47 -9.04 -12.17
N LEU A 533 -10.45 -9.21 -11.30
CA LEU A 533 -10.31 -10.42 -10.49
C LEU A 533 -11.48 -10.63 -9.54
N SER A 534 -11.99 -9.55 -8.96
CA SER A 534 -13.19 -9.61 -8.11
C SER A 534 -14.43 -10.04 -8.93
N ARG A 535 -14.54 -9.59 -10.18
CA ARG A 535 -15.63 -9.99 -11.08
C ARG A 535 -15.57 -11.47 -11.46
N MET A 536 -14.33 -11.99 -11.71
CA MET A 536 -14.10 -13.42 -11.98
C MET A 536 -14.63 -14.30 -10.83
N LEU A 537 -14.33 -13.93 -9.58
CA LEU A 537 -14.81 -14.67 -8.40
C LEU A 537 -16.35 -14.68 -8.28
N ILE A 538 -17.00 -13.57 -8.57
CA ILE A 538 -18.46 -13.49 -8.55
C ILE A 538 -19.08 -14.36 -9.65
N GLU A 539 -18.49 -14.39 -10.85
CA GLU A 539 -18.94 -15.26 -11.94
C GLU A 539 -18.69 -16.74 -11.62
N ALA A 540 -17.54 -17.05 -11.03
CA ALA A 540 -17.18 -18.40 -10.64
C ALA A 540 -18.16 -18.99 -9.61
N ALA A 541 -18.65 -18.16 -8.69
CA ALA A 541 -19.69 -18.58 -7.75
C ALA A 541 -21.00 -18.98 -8.47
N ALA A 542 -21.35 -18.30 -9.56
CA ALA A 542 -22.52 -18.60 -10.35
C ALA A 542 -22.36 -19.85 -11.25
N ARG A 543 -21.11 -20.33 -11.45
CA ARG A 543 -20.77 -21.45 -12.34
C ARG A 543 -20.20 -22.67 -11.60
N ASP A 544 -20.35 -22.71 -10.27
CA ASP A 544 -19.89 -23.81 -9.41
C ASP A 544 -18.38 -24.13 -9.53
N CYS A 545 -17.55 -23.14 -9.91
CA CYS A 545 -16.09 -23.28 -10.01
C CYS A 545 -15.32 -22.28 -9.11
N LEU A 546 -15.99 -21.83 -8.04
CA LEU A 546 -15.45 -20.77 -7.16
C LEU A 546 -14.11 -21.18 -6.51
N ALA A 547 -13.96 -22.43 -6.13
CA ALA A 547 -12.73 -22.93 -5.48
C ALA A 547 -11.54 -22.85 -6.43
N GLU A 548 -11.69 -23.29 -7.67
CA GLU A 548 -10.65 -23.24 -8.70
C GLU A 548 -10.29 -21.82 -9.07
N VAL A 549 -11.29 -20.98 -9.34
CA VAL A 549 -11.05 -19.56 -9.69
C VAL A 549 -10.49 -18.78 -8.52
N THR A 550 -10.76 -19.14 -7.26
CA THR A 550 -10.12 -18.54 -6.09
C THR A 550 -8.62 -18.85 -6.07
N VAL A 551 -8.20 -20.07 -6.45
CA VAL A 551 -6.80 -20.42 -6.63
C VAL A 551 -6.16 -19.54 -7.72
N VAL A 552 -6.80 -19.42 -8.88
CA VAL A 552 -6.32 -18.59 -9.99
C VAL A 552 -6.21 -17.12 -9.60
N ALA A 553 -7.30 -16.52 -9.08
CA ALA A 553 -7.33 -15.10 -8.71
C ALA A 553 -6.32 -14.77 -7.61
N SER A 554 -6.14 -15.65 -6.63
CA SER A 554 -5.11 -15.49 -5.61
C SER A 554 -3.70 -15.58 -6.19
N GLY A 555 -3.45 -16.51 -7.11
CA GLY A 555 -2.18 -16.65 -7.82
C GLY A 555 -1.83 -15.44 -8.67
N LEU A 556 -2.78 -14.93 -9.44
CA LEU A 556 -2.61 -13.72 -10.26
C LEU A 556 -2.39 -12.43 -9.44
N SER A 557 -2.76 -12.44 -8.16
CA SER A 557 -2.58 -11.28 -7.27
C SER A 557 -1.25 -11.25 -6.51
N VAL A 558 -0.41 -12.28 -6.67
CA VAL A 558 0.93 -12.38 -6.09
C VAL A 558 1.99 -12.43 -7.20
N ILE A 559 3.25 -12.22 -6.80
CA ILE A 559 4.36 -12.40 -7.74
C ILE A 559 4.47 -13.90 -8.05
N ASP A 560 4.67 -14.24 -9.33
CA ASP A 560 4.85 -15.62 -9.79
C ASP A 560 5.84 -16.37 -8.86
N PRO A 561 5.43 -17.48 -8.25
CA PRO A 561 6.27 -18.23 -7.32
C PRO A 561 7.38 -19.03 -8.01
N ARG A 562 7.36 -19.21 -9.31
CA ARG A 562 8.39 -19.95 -10.05
C ARG A 562 9.72 -19.19 -9.99
N GLU A 563 10.79 -19.90 -9.65
CA GLU A 563 12.17 -19.40 -9.65
C GLU A 563 12.94 -20.10 -10.79
N ARG A 564 13.79 -19.35 -11.47
CA ARG A 564 14.67 -19.87 -12.54
C ARG A 564 16.08 -19.38 -12.26
N PRO A 565 16.82 -20.09 -11.37
CA PRO A 565 18.23 -19.79 -11.11
C PRO A 565 19.05 -19.92 -12.39
N GLU A 566 20.01 -19.03 -12.60
CA GLU A 566 20.80 -18.99 -13.84
C GLU A 566 21.58 -20.29 -14.10
N GLU A 567 22.19 -20.81 -13.05
CA GLU A 567 22.98 -22.05 -13.12
C GLU A 567 22.14 -23.32 -13.34
N GLU A 568 20.83 -23.28 -13.03
CA GLU A 568 19.92 -24.42 -13.02
C GLU A 568 18.66 -24.20 -13.88
N GLN A 569 18.70 -23.26 -14.84
CA GLN A 569 17.52 -22.85 -15.61
C GLN A 569 16.82 -24.02 -16.32
N GLN A 570 17.56 -24.89 -16.98
CA GLN A 570 16.99 -26.04 -17.68
C GLN A 570 16.32 -27.03 -16.71
N GLN A 571 16.92 -27.25 -15.53
CA GLN A 571 16.35 -28.11 -14.50
C GLN A 571 15.07 -27.51 -13.92
N ALA A 572 15.06 -26.19 -13.70
CA ALA A 572 13.88 -25.47 -13.24
C ALA A 572 12.74 -25.51 -14.27
N GLU A 573 13.03 -25.32 -15.54
CA GLU A 573 12.03 -25.43 -16.61
C GLU A 573 11.47 -26.86 -16.73
N ALA A 574 12.30 -27.86 -16.66
CA ALA A 574 11.87 -29.28 -16.63
C ALA A 574 11.01 -29.59 -15.40
N ALA A 575 11.37 -29.04 -14.24
CA ALA A 575 10.57 -29.16 -13.02
C ALA A 575 9.22 -28.44 -13.10
N HIS A 576 9.14 -27.31 -13.78
CA HIS A 576 7.88 -26.58 -13.97
C HIS A 576 6.99 -27.23 -15.03
N ALA A 577 7.56 -27.88 -16.05
CA ALA A 577 6.81 -28.49 -17.15
C ALA A 577 5.77 -29.52 -16.67
N GLN A 578 6.04 -30.24 -15.55
CA GLN A 578 5.09 -31.19 -14.98
C GLN A 578 3.76 -30.60 -14.52
N PHE A 579 3.69 -29.27 -14.30
CA PHE A 579 2.49 -28.58 -13.86
C PHE A 579 1.82 -27.82 -15.01
N THR A 580 2.48 -27.72 -16.16
CA THR A 580 2.00 -26.94 -17.30
C THR A 580 0.86 -27.67 -18.01
N ASP A 581 -0.25 -26.99 -18.18
CA ASP A 581 -1.30 -27.40 -19.09
C ASP A 581 -1.02 -26.76 -20.47
N PRO A 582 -1.01 -27.54 -21.57
CA PRO A 582 -0.62 -27.02 -22.88
C PRO A 582 -1.62 -26.03 -23.47
N ALA A 583 -2.86 -26.04 -23.00
CA ALA A 583 -3.96 -25.22 -23.50
C ALA A 583 -4.36 -24.07 -22.55
N SER A 584 -3.89 -24.11 -21.28
CA SER A 584 -4.35 -23.12 -20.29
C SER A 584 -3.34 -22.83 -19.19
N ASP A 585 -2.92 -21.58 -19.12
CA ASP A 585 -2.12 -21.08 -18.00
C ASP A 585 -2.92 -21.13 -16.68
N PHE A 586 -4.23 -20.94 -16.71
CA PHE A 586 -5.07 -20.99 -15.51
C PHE A 586 -5.12 -22.38 -14.90
N ILE A 587 -5.21 -23.41 -15.74
CA ILE A 587 -5.12 -24.80 -15.28
C ILE A 587 -3.71 -25.11 -14.76
N SER A 588 -2.68 -24.56 -15.36
CA SER A 588 -1.31 -24.69 -14.85
C SER A 588 -1.18 -24.14 -13.41
N TRP A 589 -1.80 -23.02 -13.10
CA TRP A 589 -1.87 -22.50 -11.72
C TRP A 589 -2.60 -23.47 -10.78
N ILE A 590 -3.72 -24.01 -11.20
CA ILE A 590 -4.49 -25.02 -10.42
C ILE A 590 -3.66 -26.28 -10.19
N ASN A 591 -2.90 -26.74 -11.18
CA ASN A 591 -2.04 -27.93 -11.06
C ASN A 591 -0.90 -27.71 -10.05
N ILE A 592 -0.26 -26.54 -10.05
CA ILE A 592 0.74 -26.17 -9.03
C ILE A 592 0.08 -26.20 -7.64
N TRP A 593 -1.11 -25.60 -7.50
CA TRP A 593 -1.83 -25.60 -6.23
C TRP A 593 -2.15 -27.02 -5.76
N ARG A 594 -2.73 -27.86 -6.62
CA ARG A 594 -3.09 -29.26 -6.31
C ARG A 594 -1.90 -30.06 -5.83
N ALA A 595 -0.75 -29.90 -6.48
CA ALA A 595 0.47 -30.63 -6.14
C ALA A 595 1.05 -30.20 -4.77
N CYS A 596 0.86 -28.94 -4.39
CA CYS A 596 1.43 -28.38 -3.16
C CYS A 596 0.44 -28.42 -1.97
N PHE A 597 -0.81 -28.03 -2.21
CA PHE A 597 -1.81 -27.75 -1.17
C PHE A 597 -3.01 -28.72 -1.20
N GLY A 598 -3.11 -29.56 -2.21
CA GLY A 598 -4.24 -30.46 -2.42
C GLY A 598 -5.34 -29.86 -3.31
N ALA A 599 -6.48 -30.53 -3.38
CA ALA A 599 -7.60 -30.07 -4.20
C ALA A 599 -8.05 -28.66 -3.83
N PRO A 600 -8.42 -27.81 -4.82
CA PRO A 600 -9.02 -26.51 -4.56
C PRO A 600 -10.26 -26.65 -3.66
N ALA A 601 -10.36 -25.83 -2.63
CA ALA A 601 -11.49 -25.85 -1.69
C ALA A 601 -11.72 -24.47 -1.09
N MET A 602 -12.98 -24.15 -0.77
CA MET A 602 -13.37 -22.94 -0.06
C MET A 602 -13.10 -23.06 1.45
N SER A 603 -11.92 -23.55 1.80
CA SER A 603 -11.46 -23.77 3.16
C SER A 603 -9.96 -23.51 3.25
N ARG A 604 -9.46 -23.44 4.47
CA ARG A 604 -8.03 -23.22 4.70
C ARG A 604 -7.20 -24.40 4.18
N ALA A 605 -6.30 -24.12 3.24
CA ALA A 605 -5.29 -25.08 2.83
C ALA A 605 -4.20 -25.19 3.90
N PHE A 606 -3.96 -26.39 4.43
CA PHE A 606 -2.95 -26.60 5.46
C PHE A 606 -1.81 -27.48 4.96
N VAL A 607 -0.60 -26.91 4.90
CA VAL A 607 0.65 -27.63 4.64
C VAL A 607 1.66 -27.23 5.69
N ARG A 608 2.36 -28.21 6.27
CA ARG A 608 3.42 -27.92 7.23
C ARG A 608 4.56 -27.17 6.56
N ALA A 609 5.13 -26.19 7.24
CA ALA A 609 6.22 -25.36 6.69
C ALA A 609 7.43 -26.19 6.18
N LYS A 610 7.72 -27.34 6.82
CA LYS A 610 8.77 -28.26 6.40
C LYS A 610 8.47 -28.88 5.02
N ASP A 611 7.22 -29.34 4.84
CA ASP A 611 6.79 -30.01 3.60
C ASP A 611 6.71 -29.00 2.45
N LEU A 612 6.20 -27.81 2.71
CA LEU A 612 6.20 -26.70 1.74
C LEU A 612 7.62 -26.31 1.31
N LYS A 613 8.57 -26.21 2.26
CA LYS A 613 9.99 -25.93 1.93
C LYS A 613 10.59 -27.02 1.06
N ALA A 614 10.29 -28.31 1.37
CA ALA A 614 10.77 -29.43 0.59
C ALA A 614 10.21 -29.41 -0.84
N PHE A 615 8.89 -29.18 -0.98
CA PHE A 615 8.23 -29.00 -2.28
C PHE A 615 8.86 -27.87 -3.10
N CYS A 616 9.03 -26.71 -2.50
CA CYS A 616 9.60 -25.54 -3.16
C CYS A 616 11.03 -25.80 -3.65
N ARG A 617 11.89 -26.40 -2.81
CA ARG A 617 13.27 -26.72 -3.20
C ARG A 617 13.32 -27.71 -4.34
N LYS A 618 12.48 -28.76 -4.29
CA LYS A 618 12.45 -29.80 -5.32
C LYS A 618 12.00 -29.27 -6.67
N ASN A 619 11.08 -28.31 -6.70
CA ASN A 619 10.40 -27.88 -7.92
C ASN A 619 10.72 -26.43 -8.29
N TYR A 620 11.75 -25.82 -7.73
CA TYR A 620 12.18 -24.44 -8.02
C TYR A 620 11.08 -23.39 -7.80
N PHE A 621 10.38 -23.48 -6.66
CA PHE A 621 9.43 -22.45 -6.24
C PHE A 621 9.96 -21.63 -5.06
N SER A 622 9.64 -20.34 -5.04
CA SER A 622 9.90 -19.47 -3.90
C SER A 622 9.01 -19.84 -2.72
N PHE A 623 9.60 -20.34 -1.63
CA PHE A 623 8.86 -20.63 -0.40
C PHE A 623 8.06 -19.42 0.11
N LYS A 624 8.64 -18.22 0.04
CA LYS A 624 8.01 -16.99 0.49
C LYS A 624 6.78 -16.66 -0.36
N ARG A 625 6.87 -16.78 -1.69
CA ARG A 625 5.77 -16.47 -2.61
C ARG A 625 4.68 -17.54 -2.56
N MET A 626 5.02 -18.81 -2.38
CA MET A 626 4.06 -19.88 -2.17
C MET A 626 3.28 -19.69 -0.86
N ARG A 627 3.94 -19.26 0.22
CA ARG A 627 3.25 -18.88 1.47
C ARG A 627 2.35 -17.68 1.27
N GLU A 628 2.81 -16.66 0.56
CA GLU A 628 2.01 -15.49 0.23
C GLU A 628 0.77 -15.88 -0.58
N TRP A 629 0.91 -16.75 -1.55
CA TRP A 629 -0.22 -17.27 -2.33
C TRP A 629 -1.25 -18.00 -1.44
N GLN A 630 -0.77 -18.88 -0.57
CA GLN A 630 -1.61 -19.57 0.41
C GLN A 630 -2.38 -18.59 1.31
N ASP A 631 -1.68 -17.59 1.85
CA ASP A 631 -2.27 -16.58 2.74
C ASP A 631 -3.30 -15.71 2.00
N VAL A 632 -3.04 -15.35 0.73
CA VAL A 632 -4.02 -14.61 -0.12
C VAL A 632 -5.26 -15.45 -0.38
N HIS A 633 -5.08 -16.72 -0.77
CA HIS A 633 -6.20 -17.64 -0.98
C HIS A 633 -7.08 -17.76 0.27
N GLU A 634 -6.47 -17.98 1.45
CA GLU A 634 -7.19 -18.08 2.72
C GLU A 634 -8.03 -16.84 3.00
N GLN A 635 -7.48 -15.65 2.78
CA GLN A 635 -8.22 -14.40 3.01
C GLN A 635 -9.35 -14.17 2.04
N ILE A 636 -9.14 -14.43 0.74
CA ILE A 636 -10.20 -14.33 -0.25
C ILE A 636 -11.32 -15.30 0.13
N THR A 637 -10.97 -16.54 0.50
CA THR A 637 -11.94 -17.54 0.95
C THR A 637 -12.75 -17.08 2.15
N LEU A 638 -12.12 -16.47 3.16
CA LEU A 638 -12.82 -15.90 4.32
C LEU A 638 -13.80 -14.80 3.92
N ILE A 639 -13.36 -13.86 3.07
CA ILE A 639 -14.21 -12.76 2.60
C ILE A 639 -15.40 -13.29 1.79
N LEU A 640 -15.17 -14.27 0.91
CA LEU A 640 -16.22 -14.87 0.10
C LEU A 640 -17.24 -15.63 0.96
N ASN A 641 -16.80 -16.35 1.98
CA ASN A 641 -17.68 -17.03 2.93
C ASN A 641 -18.49 -16.01 3.76
N ASP A 642 -17.86 -14.95 4.28
CA ASP A 642 -18.53 -13.90 5.04
C ASP A 642 -19.55 -13.11 4.19
N SER A 643 -19.29 -12.96 2.89
CA SER A 643 -20.20 -12.30 1.95
C SER A 643 -21.35 -13.19 1.45
N GLY A 644 -21.35 -14.47 1.84
CA GLY A 644 -22.34 -15.47 1.43
C GLY A 644 -22.13 -16.02 0.02
N LEU A 645 -21.03 -15.68 -0.66
CA LEU A 645 -20.71 -16.23 -1.99
C LEU A 645 -20.16 -17.67 -1.92
N GLY A 646 -19.71 -18.12 -0.75
CA GLY A 646 -19.32 -19.52 -0.52
C GLY A 646 -20.48 -20.49 -0.31
N GLY A 647 -21.73 -20.01 -0.31
CA GLY A 647 -22.98 -20.76 -0.20
C GLY A 647 -23.86 -20.60 -1.44
N GLU A 648 -25.18 -20.88 -1.35
CA GLU A 648 -26.09 -20.79 -2.47
C GLU A 648 -26.03 -19.44 -3.21
N THR A 649 -25.92 -19.51 -4.54
CA THR A 649 -25.81 -18.35 -5.43
C THR A 649 -27.09 -17.50 -5.40
N PRO A 650 -27.02 -16.19 -5.17
CA PRO A 650 -28.20 -15.33 -5.20
C PRO A 650 -28.81 -15.29 -6.62
N ALA A 651 -30.10 -15.38 -6.72
CA ALA A 651 -30.88 -15.42 -7.98
C ALA A 651 -30.61 -14.27 -8.97
N ASP A 652 -30.14 -13.10 -8.48
CA ASP A 652 -29.80 -11.93 -9.31
C ASP A 652 -28.41 -12.02 -10.00
N THR A 653 -27.70 -13.14 -9.84
CA THR A 653 -26.37 -13.37 -10.43
C THR A 653 -26.39 -14.53 -11.43
N ALA A 654 -27.54 -14.80 -12.06
CA ALA A 654 -27.62 -15.84 -13.09
C ALA A 654 -26.49 -15.67 -14.12
N PRO A 655 -25.75 -16.75 -14.43
CA PRO A 655 -24.67 -16.69 -15.40
C PRO A 655 -25.22 -16.35 -16.78
N GLU A 656 -24.45 -15.59 -17.57
CA GLU A 656 -24.74 -15.45 -18.99
C GLU A 656 -24.68 -16.83 -19.65
N PRO A 657 -25.59 -17.13 -20.59
CA PRO A 657 -25.58 -18.41 -21.28
C PRO A 657 -24.24 -18.63 -21.98
N LEU A 658 -23.74 -19.84 -21.94
CA LEU A 658 -22.53 -20.24 -22.67
C LEU A 658 -22.80 -20.10 -24.18
N PRO A 659 -21.87 -19.57 -24.98
CA PRO A 659 -21.97 -19.59 -26.43
C PRO A 659 -22.08 -21.05 -26.93
N GLU A 660 -23.05 -21.31 -27.81
CA GLU A 660 -23.17 -22.60 -28.48
C GLU A 660 -22.01 -22.76 -29.45
N GLY A 661 -21.04 -23.62 -29.14
CA GLY A 661 -19.91 -23.94 -29.99
C GLY A 661 -19.19 -25.18 -29.49
N GLU A 662 -18.90 -26.10 -30.39
CA GLU A 662 -18.22 -27.36 -30.15
C GLU A 662 -16.77 -27.13 -29.66
N MET A 663 -16.57 -27.06 -28.37
CA MET A 663 -15.29 -27.38 -27.76
C MET A 663 -15.52 -28.52 -26.77
N ASP A 664 -14.90 -29.64 -27.04
CA ASP A 664 -14.99 -30.89 -26.23
C ASP A 664 -14.14 -30.75 -24.95
N PHE A 665 -14.46 -29.78 -24.13
CA PHE A 665 -13.86 -29.58 -22.81
C PHE A 665 -14.77 -30.15 -21.73
N SER A 666 -14.20 -30.72 -20.68
CA SER A 666 -14.96 -31.10 -19.50
C SER A 666 -15.75 -29.89 -18.98
N ALA A 667 -16.96 -30.09 -18.47
CA ALA A 667 -17.83 -29.01 -17.97
C ALA A 667 -17.11 -28.10 -16.96
N GLY A 668 -16.22 -28.64 -16.12
CA GLY A 668 -15.41 -27.89 -15.19
C GLY A 668 -14.35 -27.00 -15.85
N TYR A 669 -13.72 -27.46 -16.93
CA TYR A 669 -12.75 -26.67 -17.70
C TYR A 669 -13.42 -25.45 -18.34
N ALA A 670 -14.56 -25.68 -19.00
CA ALA A 670 -15.35 -24.61 -19.62
C ALA A 670 -15.82 -23.57 -18.57
N ALA A 671 -16.35 -24.04 -17.43
CA ALA A 671 -16.82 -23.15 -16.37
C ALA A 671 -15.70 -22.21 -15.84
N ILE A 672 -14.48 -22.73 -15.64
CA ILE A 672 -13.33 -21.94 -15.20
C ILE A 672 -12.97 -20.87 -16.23
N HIS A 673 -12.87 -21.24 -17.53
CA HIS A 673 -12.47 -20.30 -18.58
C HIS A 673 -13.52 -19.23 -18.85
N TYR A 674 -14.81 -19.54 -18.71
CA TYR A 674 -15.88 -18.55 -18.81
C TYR A 674 -15.98 -17.63 -17.58
N ALA A 675 -15.54 -18.08 -16.41
CA ALA A 675 -15.49 -17.24 -15.22
C ALA A 675 -14.30 -16.28 -15.23
N VAL A 676 -13.18 -16.69 -15.86
CA VAL A 676 -11.94 -15.92 -15.99
C VAL A 676 -11.95 -15.02 -17.22
#